data_57c6c8c5df71f12d079272a329542f5b
#
_entry.id   57c6c8c5df71f12d079272a329542f5b
#
_cell.length_a   1.000
_cell.length_b   1.000
_cell.length_c   1.000
_cell.angle_alpha   90.00
_cell.angle_beta   90.00
_cell.angle_gamma   90.00
#
_symmetry.space_group_name_H-M   'P 1'
#
loop_
_entity.id
_entity.type
_entity.pdbx_description
1 polymer ?
#
loop_
_entity_poly.entity_id
_entity_poly.type
_entity_poly.pdbx_seq_one_letter_code
_entity_poly.pdbx_strand_id
1 'polypeptide(L)'
;LSTLPLTRYIDYEIDYITGELFFRLPIPATDESFNTNVIVADYETSEAVKRGITAGGRAALYSADRRIETGVTVLTEDDGASAQTDSSELYALDTTIRVSEALEIRAEVAKTDSDTDQGQRDGSAVLFEGLYKLGTTGVNGYYREETEGFGLGQQSSNTSATRRYGIDLIKELSTTDSENGQGRSVRSIEGRAYREENLTQNAERTVADVVVRQDSQLFGANVGVRAVDERYEDTGERRQSFLLLGGARRYFEGLDLTVSAQHEQPLSLSGDDGDDATLFPQRTVIGVDKAIGERATLSVRHDVTNGTDASGDNTFAGITWQPGAGTLLTASTDAITDDSGRRIGATVGVDQIWRVTEAWSVSAGAVNRARIDGSDNPRDVTPDAAFGPLEDGVRSPLTQDEGFTSGYVGAAYRTPIMAVSGRAEVRDGTSGERFVGTIGGARSVSDELSFSMAAQYLDETQNEVESTDFEARLAAAYRPKDEGLVVLNRFDIGTDEVRGESDRFKLVNNFTMNTRVTDRLQASVWSGVKYVEANFSDGVSTNGYTWLIGGEGRYDLTEKVDIGLHATYTSGEASKTAEWAVGPSIGFNPRQNVWISLGWNVEGFEDKDFQAAEYARDGPFIKFRAKFDQETVRGMLKDLGLGIE
;
A
#
# COMPACT_ATOMS: atom_id res chain seq x y z
N LEU A 1 -5.85 16.43 10.73
CA LEU A 1 -4.90 15.81 9.78
C LEU A 1 -4.55 16.85 8.75
N SER A 2 -3.26 17.20 8.62
CA SER A 2 -2.75 18.03 7.52
C SER A 2 -2.30 17.09 6.41
N THR A 3 -2.69 17.36 5.17
CA THR A 3 -2.28 16.61 3.99
C THR A 3 -1.33 17.46 3.16
N LEU A 4 -0.17 16.91 2.82
CA LEU A 4 0.78 17.53 1.90
C LEU A 4 0.72 16.76 0.57
N PRO A 5 0.18 17.35 -0.52
CA PRO A 5 0.20 16.70 -1.82
C PRO A 5 1.63 16.72 -2.38
N LEU A 6 2.09 15.57 -2.84
CA LEU A 6 3.37 15.40 -3.51
C LEU A 6 3.18 15.35 -5.03
N THR A 7 4.09 15.96 -5.76
CA THR A 7 4.04 16.05 -7.23
C THR A 7 5.05 15.10 -7.84
N ARG A 8 4.58 14.23 -8.73
CA ARG A 8 5.41 13.30 -9.48
C ARG A 8 6.49 14.05 -10.29
N TYR A 9 7.69 13.48 -10.41
CA TYR A 9 8.91 14.01 -11.03
C TYR A 9 9.53 15.21 -10.32
N ILE A 10 8.85 15.79 -9.32
CA ILE A 10 9.36 16.88 -8.48
C ILE A 10 9.72 16.37 -7.10
N ASP A 11 8.77 15.72 -6.42
CA ASP A 11 8.92 15.23 -5.06
C ASP A 11 9.22 13.73 -5.00
N TYR A 12 8.72 12.96 -5.98
CA TYR A 12 8.95 11.52 -6.08
C TYR A 12 9.00 11.04 -7.54
N GLU A 13 9.57 9.88 -7.72
CA GLU A 13 9.54 9.08 -8.96
C GLU A 13 8.86 7.75 -8.70
N ILE A 14 8.32 7.12 -9.72
CA ILE A 14 7.73 5.79 -9.66
C ILE A 14 8.36 4.90 -10.72
N ASP A 15 8.82 3.73 -10.30
CA ASP A 15 9.12 2.63 -11.21
C ASP A 15 7.85 1.82 -11.46
N TYR A 16 7.37 1.86 -12.68
CA TYR A 16 6.17 1.09 -13.05
C TYR A 16 6.43 -0.39 -13.26
N ILE A 17 7.69 -0.81 -13.38
CA ILE A 17 8.03 -2.22 -13.56
C ILE A 17 8.00 -2.91 -12.20
N THR A 18 8.65 -2.29 -11.21
CA THR A 18 8.72 -2.82 -9.84
C THR A 18 7.57 -2.34 -8.95
N GLY A 19 6.87 -1.28 -9.35
CA GLY A 19 5.86 -0.61 -8.52
C GLY A 19 6.44 0.23 -7.39
N GLU A 20 7.75 0.49 -7.40
CA GLU A 20 8.43 1.22 -6.34
C GLU A 20 8.27 2.73 -6.47
N LEU A 21 8.10 3.40 -5.33
CA LEU A 21 8.06 4.86 -5.21
C LEU A 21 9.35 5.36 -4.59
N PHE A 22 10.06 6.23 -5.30
CA PHE A 22 11.30 6.85 -4.82
C PHE A 22 11.04 8.30 -4.45
N PHE A 23 11.11 8.62 -3.18
CA PHE A 23 10.97 10.00 -2.70
C PHE A 23 12.31 10.72 -2.77
N ARG A 24 12.34 11.93 -3.35
CA ARG A 24 13.57 12.74 -3.45
C ARG A 24 14.06 13.27 -2.11
N LEU A 25 13.17 13.38 -1.14
CA LEU A 25 13.50 13.68 0.25
C LEU A 25 12.95 12.57 1.15
N PRO A 26 13.70 12.15 2.17
CA PRO A 26 13.21 11.19 3.14
C PRO A 26 11.93 11.69 3.81
N ILE A 27 10.95 10.82 3.93
CA ILE A 27 9.73 11.11 4.68
C ILE A 27 9.91 10.47 6.06
N PRO A 28 9.97 11.25 7.14
CA PRO A 28 10.11 10.69 8.48
C PRO A 28 8.87 9.86 8.86
N ALA A 29 9.08 8.79 9.62
CA ALA A 29 7.99 7.90 10.05
C ALA A 29 6.96 8.58 10.96
N THR A 30 7.40 9.59 11.70
CA THR A 30 6.55 10.37 12.61
C THR A 30 6.78 11.87 12.42
N ASP A 31 5.76 12.65 12.76
CA ASP A 31 5.90 14.10 12.90
C ASP A 31 6.57 14.47 14.24
N GLU A 32 6.79 15.77 14.46
CA GLU A 32 7.40 16.31 15.70
C GLU A 32 6.58 16.01 16.98
N SER A 33 5.35 15.56 16.83
CA SER A 33 4.46 15.19 17.94
C SER A 33 4.34 13.68 18.12
N PHE A 34 5.19 12.89 17.46
CA PHE A 34 5.14 11.41 17.38
C PHE A 34 3.83 10.88 16.75
N ASN A 35 3.11 11.68 15.98
CA ASN A 35 2.03 11.14 15.16
C ASN A 35 2.64 10.47 13.92
N THR A 36 2.14 9.32 13.56
CA THR A 36 2.59 8.59 12.38
C THR A 36 2.34 9.39 11.11
N ASN A 37 3.36 9.57 10.28
CA ASN A 37 3.21 10.05 8.93
C ASN A 37 2.73 8.88 8.05
N VAL A 38 1.64 9.08 7.34
CA VAL A 38 1.06 8.09 6.44
C VAL A 38 1.23 8.58 5.01
N ILE A 39 1.85 7.75 4.18
CA ILE A 39 1.92 7.96 2.74
C ILE A 39 0.65 7.35 2.14
N VAL A 40 -0.11 8.16 1.42
CA VAL A 40 -1.29 7.69 0.68
C VAL A 40 -0.96 7.80 -0.80
N ALA A 41 -0.95 6.66 -1.50
CA ALA A 41 -0.79 6.61 -2.94
C ALA A 41 -2.08 6.09 -3.56
N ASP A 42 -2.67 6.87 -4.47
CA ASP A 42 -3.76 6.42 -5.32
C ASP A 42 -3.16 5.96 -6.66
N TYR A 43 -3.30 4.70 -6.98
CA TYR A 43 -2.75 4.12 -8.20
C TYR A 43 -3.72 3.17 -8.88
N GLU A 44 -3.58 3.04 -10.19
CA GLU A 44 -4.29 2.04 -10.99
C GLU A 44 -3.29 0.95 -11.36
N THR A 45 -3.65 -0.31 -11.20
CA THR A 45 -2.82 -1.46 -11.60
C THR A 45 -3.40 -2.15 -12.82
N SER A 46 -2.53 -2.69 -13.65
CA SER A 46 -2.95 -3.55 -14.77
C SER A 46 -3.48 -4.91 -14.28
N GLU A 47 -3.14 -5.31 -13.07
CA GLU A 47 -3.57 -6.57 -12.44
C GLU A 47 -4.92 -6.46 -11.73
N ALA A 48 -5.67 -5.39 -11.92
CA ALA A 48 -6.93 -5.09 -11.20
C ALA A 48 -8.01 -6.19 -11.31
N VAL A 49 -7.74 -7.30 -11.96
CA VAL A 49 -8.69 -8.37 -12.18
C VAL A 49 -8.30 -9.69 -11.52
N LYS A 50 -7.06 -9.89 -11.15
CA LYS A 50 -6.69 -10.97 -10.24
C LYS A 50 -7.06 -10.52 -8.82
N ARG A 51 -8.28 -10.83 -8.39
CA ARG A 51 -8.77 -10.42 -7.10
C ARG A 51 -8.11 -11.24 -6.00
N GLY A 52 -7.20 -10.63 -5.29
CA GLY A 52 -7.04 -10.94 -3.89
C GLY A 52 -8.29 -10.52 -3.12
N ILE A 53 -8.77 -11.33 -2.22
CA ILE A 53 -9.78 -10.96 -1.25
C ILE A 53 -9.06 -10.75 0.07
N THR A 54 -9.00 -9.50 0.52
CA THR A 54 -8.61 -9.23 1.90
C THR A 54 -9.87 -9.16 2.74
N ALA A 55 -10.01 -10.05 3.69
CA ALA A 55 -11.10 -10.05 4.65
C ALA A 55 -10.53 -10.05 6.07
N GLY A 56 -11.11 -9.25 6.95
CA GLY A 56 -10.64 -9.24 8.32
C GLY A 56 -11.60 -8.55 9.26
N GLY A 57 -11.31 -8.69 10.54
CA GLY A 57 -12.07 -8.04 11.58
C GLY A 57 -11.26 -7.88 12.85
N ARG A 58 -11.54 -6.81 13.59
CA ARG A 58 -11.01 -6.58 14.93
C ARG A 58 -12.15 -6.48 15.92
N ALA A 59 -12.06 -7.23 17.02
CA ALA A 59 -12.94 -7.10 18.18
C ALA A 59 -12.13 -6.57 19.36
N ALA A 60 -12.64 -5.54 20.04
CA ALA A 60 -11.97 -4.96 21.18
C ALA A 60 -12.88 -4.93 22.41
N LEU A 61 -12.29 -5.18 23.58
CA LEU A 61 -12.90 -5.05 24.90
C LEU A 61 -12.29 -3.85 25.61
N TYR A 62 -13.14 -3.09 26.27
CA TYR A 62 -12.74 -1.91 27.03
C TYR A 62 -13.04 -2.12 28.51
N SER A 63 -12.14 -1.68 29.38
CA SER A 63 -12.47 -1.53 30.80
C SER A 63 -13.58 -0.47 30.99
N ALA A 64 -14.27 -0.53 32.13
CA ALA A 64 -15.38 0.40 32.42
C ALA A 64 -14.95 1.88 32.41
N ASP A 65 -13.72 2.17 32.76
CA ASP A 65 -13.10 3.50 32.74
C ASP A 65 -12.38 3.82 31.42
N ARG A 66 -12.45 2.90 30.42
CA ARG A 66 -11.77 2.99 29.11
C ARG A 66 -10.26 3.20 29.17
N ARG A 67 -9.64 2.86 30.29
CA ARG A 67 -8.18 2.93 30.43
C ARG A 67 -7.47 1.73 29.82
N ILE A 68 -8.13 0.60 29.75
CA ILE A 68 -7.60 -0.61 29.15
C ILE A 68 -8.46 -0.97 27.95
N GLU A 69 -7.82 -1.13 26.83
CA GLU A 69 -8.39 -1.67 25.60
C GLU A 69 -7.59 -2.92 25.21
N THR A 70 -8.25 -4.03 24.97
CA THR A 70 -7.62 -5.26 24.46
C THR A 70 -8.38 -5.70 23.23
N GLY A 71 -7.68 -5.89 22.13
CA GLY A 71 -8.22 -6.25 20.83
C GLY A 71 -7.66 -7.57 20.32
N VAL A 72 -8.47 -8.27 19.53
CA VAL A 72 -8.06 -9.42 18.72
C VAL A 72 -8.35 -9.05 17.27
N THR A 73 -7.37 -9.19 16.42
CA THR A 73 -7.46 -8.96 14.97
C THR A 73 -7.24 -10.28 14.25
N VAL A 74 -8.09 -10.56 13.27
CA VAL A 74 -7.91 -11.64 12.31
C VAL A 74 -8.06 -11.04 10.93
N LEU A 75 -7.10 -11.34 10.06
CA LEU A 75 -7.10 -10.87 8.69
C LEU A 75 -6.64 -12.02 7.80
N THR A 76 -7.33 -12.22 6.69
CA THR A 76 -6.95 -13.16 5.63
C THR A 76 -6.86 -12.40 4.34
N GLU A 77 -5.83 -12.68 3.57
CA GLU A 77 -5.59 -12.14 2.24
C GLU A 77 -5.38 -13.31 1.28
N ASP A 78 -6.18 -13.34 0.22
CA ASP A 78 -6.00 -14.25 -0.89
C ASP A 78 -5.46 -13.42 -2.04
N ASP A 79 -4.19 -13.58 -2.34
CA ASP A 79 -3.45 -12.75 -3.29
C ASP A 79 -3.54 -13.32 -4.71
N GLY A 80 -4.74 -13.64 -5.12
CA GLY A 80 -5.23 -14.12 -6.44
C GLY A 80 -4.30 -14.27 -7.61
N ALA A 81 -3.02 -13.96 -7.54
CA ALA A 81 -1.95 -14.22 -8.50
C ALA A 81 -0.72 -13.29 -8.42
N SER A 82 -0.26 -12.87 -7.27
CA SER A 82 1.14 -12.50 -7.24
C SER A 82 1.95 -13.81 -7.37
N ALA A 83 3.00 -13.80 -8.17
CA ALA A 83 3.84 -14.98 -8.43
C ALA A 83 4.60 -15.49 -7.19
N GLN A 84 4.31 -14.99 -6.00
CA GLN A 84 5.05 -15.30 -4.78
C GLN A 84 4.18 -15.74 -3.59
N THR A 85 2.89 -15.40 -3.54
CA THR A 85 2.04 -15.72 -2.38
C THR A 85 0.63 -16.08 -2.83
N ASP A 86 0.14 -17.27 -2.49
CA ASP A 86 -1.22 -17.73 -2.83
C ASP A 86 -2.25 -17.25 -1.80
N SER A 87 -1.91 -17.30 -0.52
CA SER A 87 -2.77 -16.82 0.57
C SER A 87 -1.96 -16.48 1.82
N SER A 88 -2.47 -15.55 2.61
CA SER A 88 -1.86 -15.16 3.88
C SER A 88 -2.93 -14.96 4.96
N GLU A 89 -2.65 -15.42 6.16
CA GLU A 89 -3.49 -15.20 7.34
C GLU A 89 -2.71 -14.48 8.44
N LEU A 90 -3.32 -13.50 9.09
CA LEU A 90 -2.75 -12.77 10.22
C LEU A 90 -3.67 -12.87 11.43
N TYR A 91 -3.08 -13.21 12.55
CA TYR A 91 -3.71 -13.21 13.87
C TYR A 91 -2.94 -12.28 14.79
N ALA A 92 -3.60 -11.30 15.41
CA ALA A 92 -2.96 -10.41 16.35
C ALA A 92 -3.78 -10.22 17.63
N LEU A 93 -3.07 -10.04 18.72
CA LEU A 93 -3.59 -9.64 20.03
C LEU A 93 -2.91 -8.34 20.44
N ASP A 94 -3.67 -7.29 20.66
CA ASP A 94 -3.17 -6.00 21.08
C ASP A 94 -3.77 -5.55 22.41
N THR A 95 -3.01 -4.77 23.16
CA THR A 95 -3.48 -4.15 24.40
C THR A 95 -2.91 -2.74 24.52
N THR A 96 -3.78 -1.77 24.78
CA THR A 96 -3.41 -0.40 25.10
C THR A 96 -3.86 -0.09 26.54
N ILE A 97 -2.92 0.37 27.37
CA ILE A 97 -3.16 0.76 28.77
C ILE A 97 -2.85 2.24 28.95
N ARG A 98 -3.86 3.06 29.21
CA ARG A 98 -3.69 4.45 29.60
C ARG A 98 -3.50 4.54 31.11
N VAL A 99 -2.21 4.47 31.54
CA VAL A 99 -1.84 4.49 32.96
C VAL A 99 -2.22 5.83 33.60
N SER A 100 -2.00 6.92 32.85
CA SER A 100 -2.40 8.28 33.22
C SER A 100 -2.69 9.11 31.95
N GLU A 101 -3.05 10.38 32.09
CA GLU A 101 -3.16 11.31 30.96
C GLU A 101 -1.81 11.53 30.23
N ALA A 102 -0.71 11.28 30.93
CA ALA A 102 0.64 11.47 30.40
C ALA A 102 1.31 10.17 29.93
N LEU A 103 0.84 8.99 30.32
CA LEU A 103 1.51 7.72 30.05
C LEU A 103 0.54 6.69 29.46
N GLU A 104 0.86 6.24 28.26
CA GLU A 104 0.20 5.15 27.55
C GLU A 104 1.22 4.03 27.28
N ILE A 105 0.82 2.79 27.46
CA ILE A 105 1.59 1.58 27.18
C ILE A 105 0.81 0.79 26.14
N ARG A 106 1.50 0.32 25.10
CA ARG A 106 0.96 -0.54 24.03
C ARG A 106 1.77 -1.82 23.97
N ALA A 107 1.10 -2.92 23.78
CA ALA A 107 1.71 -4.21 23.51
C ALA A 107 0.91 -4.92 22.43
N GLU A 108 1.61 -5.54 21.50
CA GLU A 108 1.00 -6.32 20.42
C GLU A 108 1.85 -7.55 20.15
N VAL A 109 1.18 -8.66 19.89
CA VAL A 109 1.78 -9.88 19.35
C VAL A 109 0.97 -10.30 18.14
N ALA A 110 1.67 -10.63 17.06
CA ALA A 110 1.04 -11.04 15.81
C ALA A 110 1.74 -12.27 15.24
N LYS A 111 0.99 -13.08 14.53
CA LYS A 111 1.46 -14.22 13.76
C LYS A 111 0.87 -14.16 12.36
N THR A 112 1.71 -14.42 11.35
CA THR A 112 1.28 -14.64 9.97
C THR A 112 1.58 -16.08 9.55
N ASP A 113 0.74 -16.60 8.68
CA ASP A 113 0.90 -17.87 8.01
C ASP A 113 0.58 -17.64 6.53
N SER A 114 1.52 -17.95 5.65
CA SER A 114 1.44 -17.64 4.22
C SER A 114 1.80 -18.86 3.39
N ASP A 115 0.94 -19.21 2.44
CA ASP A 115 1.23 -20.20 1.41
C ASP A 115 1.88 -19.47 0.22
N THR A 116 3.06 -19.92 -0.18
CA THR A 116 3.82 -19.36 -1.30
C THR A 116 4.19 -20.44 -2.30
N ASP A 117 4.56 -20.06 -3.52
CA ASP A 117 5.07 -20.99 -4.54
C ASP A 117 6.27 -21.81 -4.06
N GLN A 118 7.00 -21.33 -3.05
CA GLN A 118 8.14 -22.00 -2.44
C GLN A 118 7.79 -22.84 -1.21
N GLY A 119 6.50 -22.91 -0.84
CA GLY A 119 5.98 -23.61 0.32
C GLY A 119 5.43 -22.68 1.40
N GLN A 120 4.98 -23.28 2.49
CA GLN A 120 4.39 -22.56 3.62
C GLN A 120 5.47 -21.77 4.37
N ARG A 121 5.17 -20.51 4.66
CA ARG A 121 6.00 -19.62 5.48
C ARG A 121 5.17 -19.11 6.65
N ASP A 122 5.73 -19.15 7.83
CA ASP A 122 5.15 -18.58 9.02
C ASP A 122 6.09 -17.55 9.65
N GLY A 123 5.51 -16.46 10.14
CA GLY A 123 6.23 -15.40 10.78
C GLY A 123 5.51 -14.87 12.01
N SER A 124 6.23 -14.18 12.86
CA SER A 124 5.66 -13.55 14.06
C SER A 124 6.26 -12.17 14.30
N ALA A 125 5.47 -11.30 14.93
CA ALA A 125 5.95 -10.00 15.38
C ALA A 125 5.53 -9.72 16.82
N VAL A 126 6.36 -8.96 17.50
CA VAL A 126 6.11 -8.46 18.87
C VAL A 126 6.40 -6.97 18.90
N LEU A 127 5.46 -6.20 19.43
CA LEU A 127 5.60 -4.77 19.67
C LEU A 127 5.35 -4.49 21.17
N PHE A 128 6.20 -3.69 21.76
CA PHE A 128 5.97 -3.07 23.06
C PHE A 128 6.38 -1.60 23.00
N GLU A 129 5.48 -0.69 23.35
CA GLU A 129 5.73 0.76 23.34
C GLU A 129 5.25 1.41 24.63
N GLY A 130 6.04 2.39 25.10
CA GLY A 130 5.69 3.24 26.23
C GLY A 130 5.76 4.71 25.81
N LEU A 131 4.63 5.36 25.69
CA LEU A 131 4.48 6.75 25.27
C LEU A 131 4.23 7.63 26.49
N TYR A 132 5.18 8.51 26.80
CA TYR A 132 5.03 9.50 27.87
C TYR A 132 4.99 10.90 27.26
N LYS A 133 3.95 11.67 27.54
CA LYS A 133 3.78 13.05 27.09
C LYS A 133 3.27 13.92 28.24
N LEU A 134 4.10 14.85 28.69
CA LEU A 134 3.74 15.81 29.73
C LEU A 134 4.22 17.21 29.35
N GLY A 135 3.26 18.12 29.13
CA GLY A 135 3.56 19.47 28.69
C GLY A 135 4.30 19.47 27.36
N THR A 136 5.54 19.96 27.37
CA THR A 136 6.41 20.07 26.20
C THR A 136 7.44 18.93 26.08
N THR A 137 7.28 17.87 26.87
CA THR A 137 8.20 16.72 26.87
C THR A 137 7.46 15.49 26.38
N GLY A 138 7.99 14.85 25.35
CA GLY A 138 7.58 13.54 24.83
C GLY A 138 8.72 12.55 24.95
N VAL A 139 8.42 11.33 25.37
CA VAL A 139 9.36 10.21 25.42
C VAL A 139 8.64 8.99 24.86
N ASN A 140 9.26 8.29 23.92
CA ASN A 140 8.80 7.03 23.39
C ASN A 140 9.88 5.97 23.62
N GLY A 141 9.59 4.96 24.42
CA GLY A 141 10.43 3.77 24.55
C GLY A 141 9.78 2.60 23.84
N TYR A 142 10.53 1.85 23.04
CA TYR A 142 9.96 0.79 22.23
C TYR A 142 10.86 -0.44 22.13
N TYR A 143 10.21 -1.57 21.88
CA TYR A 143 10.80 -2.84 21.48
C TYR A 143 9.94 -3.42 20.35
N ARG A 144 10.57 -3.77 19.23
CA ARG A 144 9.94 -4.40 18.06
C ARG A 144 10.81 -5.58 17.63
N GLU A 145 10.17 -6.69 17.35
CA GLU A 145 10.82 -7.87 16.79
C GLU A 145 9.92 -8.49 15.74
N GLU A 146 10.48 -8.80 14.60
CA GLU A 146 9.82 -9.48 13.50
C GLU A 146 10.68 -10.64 13.05
N THR A 147 10.08 -11.81 12.87
CA THR A 147 10.76 -12.97 12.32
C THR A 147 10.69 -12.96 10.80
N GLU A 148 11.56 -13.71 10.17
CA GLU A 148 11.50 -13.97 8.73
C GLU A 148 10.10 -14.48 8.35
N GLY A 149 9.59 -14.02 7.19
CA GLY A 149 8.26 -14.41 6.69
C GLY A 149 7.08 -13.71 7.36
N PHE A 150 7.29 -12.80 8.32
CA PHE A 150 6.20 -12.01 8.88
C PHE A 150 5.73 -10.93 7.89
N GLY A 151 4.43 -10.85 7.68
CA GLY A 151 3.77 -9.88 6.82
C GLY A 151 2.64 -10.50 6.00
N LEU A 152 1.93 -9.66 5.25
CA LEU A 152 0.86 -10.03 4.33
C LEU A 152 1.25 -9.64 2.91
N GLY A 153 0.78 -10.40 1.92
CA GLY A 153 1.05 -10.12 0.52
C GLY A 153 2.55 -9.99 0.23
N GLN A 154 2.96 -8.90 -0.39
CA GLN A 154 4.38 -8.64 -0.70
C GLN A 154 5.29 -8.53 0.53
N GLN A 155 4.74 -8.21 1.70
CA GLN A 155 5.52 -8.17 2.94
C GLN A 155 5.90 -9.56 3.44
N SER A 156 5.16 -10.60 3.08
CA SER A 156 5.50 -11.99 3.42
C SER A 156 6.80 -12.48 2.76
N SER A 157 7.28 -11.76 1.74
CA SER A 157 8.57 -12.03 1.10
C SER A 157 9.77 -11.51 1.89
N ASN A 158 9.55 -10.86 3.05
CA ASN A 158 10.63 -10.41 3.90
C ASN A 158 11.50 -11.59 4.36
N THR A 159 12.74 -11.61 3.89
CA THR A 159 13.71 -12.67 4.19
C THR A 159 14.58 -12.36 5.39
N SER A 160 14.36 -11.23 6.06
CA SER A 160 15.18 -10.76 7.17
C SER A 160 14.39 -10.73 8.48
N ALA A 161 14.85 -11.47 9.47
CA ALA A 161 14.39 -11.33 10.85
C ALA A 161 15.08 -10.11 11.49
N THR A 162 14.29 -9.21 12.07
CA THR A 162 14.81 -7.96 12.65
C THR A 162 14.33 -7.76 14.08
N ARG A 163 15.18 -7.18 14.91
CA ARG A 163 14.85 -6.73 16.26
C ARG A 163 15.35 -5.31 16.46
N ARG A 164 14.48 -4.43 16.92
CA ARG A 164 14.83 -3.03 17.20
C ARG A 164 14.24 -2.57 18.52
N TYR A 165 15.05 -1.97 19.35
CA TYR A 165 14.62 -1.37 20.61
C TYR A 165 15.36 -0.08 20.88
N GLY A 166 14.67 0.86 21.50
CA GLY A 166 15.24 2.18 21.70
C GLY A 166 14.36 3.13 22.51
N ILE A 167 14.83 4.35 22.56
CA ILE A 167 14.17 5.46 23.22
C ILE A 167 14.32 6.72 22.36
N ASP A 168 13.20 7.41 22.14
CA ASP A 168 13.16 8.72 21.49
C ASP A 168 12.67 9.75 22.50
N LEU A 169 13.30 10.92 22.48
CA LEU A 169 13.01 12.05 23.35
C LEU A 169 12.79 13.30 22.50
N ILE A 170 11.73 14.03 22.77
CA ILE A 170 11.54 15.38 22.28
C ILE A 170 11.22 16.31 23.46
N LYS A 171 11.88 17.47 23.47
CA LYS A 171 11.65 18.52 24.47
C LYS A 171 11.55 19.86 23.79
N GLU A 172 10.37 20.48 23.79
CA GLU A 172 10.26 21.89 23.45
C GLU A 172 10.86 22.73 24.57
N LEU A 173 11.89 23.49 24.23
CA LEU A 173 12.62 24.35 25.18
C LEU A 173 11.95 25.72 25.33
N SER A 174 11.43 26.27 24.24
CA SER A 174 10.71 27.53 24.23
C SER A 174 9.78 27.62 23.03
N THR A 175 8.63 28.21 23.26
CA THR A 175 7.69 28.63 22.24
C THR A 175 7.50 30.13 22.36
N THR A 176 7.66 30.86 21.27
CA THR A 176 7.45 32.30 21.22
C THR A 176 6.43 32.60 20.13
N ASP A 177 5.30 33.15 20.51
CA ASP A 177 4.33 33.68 19.56
C ASP A 177 4.75 35.10 19.20
N SER A 178 4.91 35.39 17.91
CA SER A 178 5.30 36.72 17.46
C SER A 178 4.09 37.66 17.47
N GLU A 179 4.17 38.73 18.23
CA GLU A 179 3.16 39.81 18.25
C GLU A 179 2.99 40.52 16.90
N ASN A 180 3.95 40.34 15.98
CA ASN A 180 3.99 41.01 14.67
C ASN A 180 3.47 40.15 13.51
N GLY A 181 2.74 39.07 13.77
CA GLY A 181 2.19 38.20 12.72
C GLY A 181 3.20 37.29 12.01
N GLN A 182 4.44 37.19 12.52
CA GLN A 182 5.49 36.31 11.97
C GLN A 182 5.35 34.85 12.38
N GLY A 183 4.23 34.45 12.97
CA GLY A 183 3.93 33.07 13.35
C GLY A 183 4.64 32.59 14.63
N ARG A 184 4.38 31.35 14.96
CA ARG A 184 4.95 30.66 16.14
C ARG A 184 6.39 30.24 15.86
N SER A 185 7.32 30.49 16.79
CA SER A 185 8.68 29.97 16.76
C SER A 185 8.87 28.96 17.88
N VAL A 186 9.34 27.76 17.54
CA VAL A 186 9.57 26.67 18.49
C VAL A 186 11.06 26.32 18.49
N ARG A 187 11.63 26.13 19.67
CA ARG A 187 12.96 25.52 19.86
C ARG A 187 12.76 24.18 20.54
N SER A 188 13.38 23.15 20.02
CA SER A 188 13.34 21.80 20.58
C SER A 188 14.73 21.20 20.68
N ILE A 189 14.86 20.25 21.57
CA ILE A 189 15.95 19.26 21.57
C ILE A 189 15.32 17.89 21.35
N GLU A 190 15.89 17.16 20.42
CA GLU A 190 15.47 15.82 20.03
C GLU A 190 16.65 14.89 20.33
N GLY A 191 16.38 13.75 20.92
CA GLY A 191 17.38 12.73 21.21
C GLY A 191 16.83 11.37 20.87
N ARG A 192 17.64 10.53 20.25
CA ARG A 192 17.28 9.18 19.89
C ARG A 192 18.44 8.26 20.21
N ALA A 193 18.12 7.09 20.77
CA ALA A 193 19.09 6.03 20.93
C ALA A 193 18.40 4.69 20.69
N TYR A 194 18.91 3.90 19.76
CA TYR A 194 18.35 2.58 19.46
C TYR A 194 19.43 1.58 19.07
N ARG A 195 19.09 0.32 19.24
CA ARG A 195 19.81 -0.82 18.70
C ARG A 195 18.88 -1.58 17.75
N GLU A 196 19.42 -1.94 16.61
CA GLU A 196 18.79 -2.73 15.56
C GLU A 196 19.66 -3.96 15.30
N GLU A 197 19.04 -5.12 15.26
CA GLU A 197 19.71 -6.40 15.03
C GLU A 197 19.07 -7.04 13.79
N ASN A 198 19.88 -7.41 12.83
CA ASN A 198 19.49 -8.30 11.74
C ASN A 198 19.86 -9.73 12.16
N LEU A 199 18.85 -10.49 12.59
CA LEU A 199 19.03 -11.82 13.14
C LEU A 199 19.36 -12.87 12.07
N THR A 200 19.01 -12.60 10.82
CA THR A 200 19.30 -13.48 9.68
C THR A 200 20.77 -13.37 9.25
N GLN A 201 21.32 -12.15 9.28
CA GLN A 201 22.69 -11.87 8.87
C GLN A 201 23.67 -11.72 10.06
N ASN A 202 23.24 -12.02 11.28
CA ASN A 202 24.02 -11.88 12.51
C ASN A 202 24.73 -10.52 12.61
N ALA A 203 24.00 -9.46 12.30
CA ALA A 203 24.53 -8.10 12.32
C ALA A 203 23.77 -7.23 13.32
N GLU A 204 24.47 -6.29 13.96
CA GLU A 204 23.92 -5.33 14.90
C GLU A 204 24.34 -3.91 14.57
N ARG A 205 23.42 -2.96 14.73
CA ARG A 205 23.66 -1.53 14.59
C ARG A 205 23.14 -0.78 15.82
N THR A 206 24.00 0.03 16.43
CA THR A 206 23.61 0.96 17.50
C THR A 206 23.74 2.39 16.99
N VAL A 207 22.69 3.18 17.16
CA VAL A 207 22.63 4.58 16.78
C VAL A 207 22.25 5.42 17.99
N ALA A 208 22.95 6.53 18.18
CA ALA A 208 22.58 7.54 19.15
C ALA A 208 22.75 8.93 18.53
N ASP A 209 21.71 9.74 18.56
CA ASP A 209 21.77 11.10 18.07
C ASP A 209 21.11 12.11 19.01
N VAL A 210 21.58 13.34 18.93
CA VAL A 210 21.00 14.50 19.60
C VAL A 210 21.02 15.66 18.64
N VAL A 211 19.86 16.27 18.43
CA VAL A 211 19.66 17.41 17.51
C VAL A 211 18.96 18.53 18.26
N VAL A 212 19.49 19.74 18.16
CA VAL A 212 18.83 20.97 18.57
C VAL A 212 18.22 21.61 17.35
N ARG A 213 16.94 21.92 17.40
CA ARG A 213 16.18 22.49 16.30
C ARG A 213 15.53 23.81 16.72
N GLN A 214 15.50 24.75 15.82
CA GLN A 214 14.64 25.92 15.88
C GLN A 214 13.82 25.97 14.60
N ASP A 215 12.52 26.07 14.70
CA ASP A 215 11.61 26.21 13.56
C ASP A 215 10.65 27.36 13.75
N SER A 216 10.42 28.10 12.67
CA SER A 216 9.44 29.17 12.55
C SER A 216 8.96 29.24 11.10
N GLN A 217 7.93 30.02 10.84
CA GLN A 217 7.40 30.22 9.49
C GLN A 217 8.47 30.69 8.50
N LEU A 218 9.35 31.62 8.93
CA LEU A 218 10.35 32.24 8.06
C LEU A 218 11.74 31.60 8.11
N PHE A 219 12.06 30.90 9.19
CA PHE A 219 13.39 30.36 9.42
C PHE A 219 13.33 29.05 10.18
N GLY A 220 14.10 28.09 9.72
CA GLY A 220 14.38 26.84 10.42
C GLY A 220 15.87 26.59 10.44
N ALA A 221 16.40 26.02 11.53
CA ALA A 221 17.77 25.57 11.63
C ALA A 221 17.85 24.38 12.59
N ASN A 222 18.77 23.47 12.30
CA ASN A 222 19.11 22.39 13.21
C ASN A 222 20.63 22.17 13.24
N VAL A 223 21.11 21.67 14.36
CA VAL A 223 22.47 21.18 14.52
C VAL A 223 22.45 20.00 15.46
N GLY A 224 23.19 18.96 15.14
CA GLY A 224 23.23 17.75 15.94
C GLY A 224 24.47 16.92 15.71
N VAL A 225 24.57 15.86 16.49
CA VAL A 225 25.61 14.84 16.35
C VAL A 225 24.96 13.47 16.37
N ARG A 226 25.56 12.54 15.63
CA ARG A 226 25.12 11.14 15.56
C ARG A 226 26.32 10.22 15.70
N ALA A 227 26.19 9.21 16.55
CA ALA A 227 27.13 8.11 16.65
C ALA A 227 26.47 6.84 16.10
N VAL A 228 27.20 6.10 15.29
CA VAL A 228 26.78 4.83 14.71
C VAL A 228 27.86 3.79 14.99
N ASP A 229 27.47 2.60 15.40
CA ASP A 229 28.34 1.43 15.61
C ASP A 229 27.65 0.23 14.98
N GLU A 230 28.21 -0.29 13.90
CA GLU A 230 27.76 -1.49 13.21
C GLU A 230 28.75 -2.64 13.43
N ARG A 231 28.23 -3.85 13.64
CA ARG A 231 29.02 -5.06 13.86
C ARG A 231 28.41 -6.21 13.10
N TYR A 232 29.26 -6.94 12.43
CA TYR A 232 28.92 -8.13 11.65
C TYR A 232 29.62 -9.33 12.30
N GLU A 233 28.86 -10.20 13.00
CA GLU A 233 29.43 -11.29 13.79
C GLU A 233 30.10 -12.35 12.89
N ASP A 234 29.51 -12.62 11.71
CA ASP A 234 30.01 -13.66 10.79
C ASP A 234 31.35 -13.31 10.15
N THR A 235 31.60 -12.04 9.88
CA THR A 235 32.86 -11.55 9.30
C THR A 235 33.83 -11.02 10.36
N GLY A 236 33.33 -10.70 11.56
CA GLY A 236 34.07 -10.00 12.61
C GLY A 236 34.29 -8.52 12.31
N GLU A 237 33.66 -8.00 11.27
CA GLU A 237 33.79 -6.61 10.84
C GLU A 237 33.06 -5.66 11.79
N ARG A 238 33.67 -4.51 12.04
CA ARG A 238 33.07 -3.43 12.85
C ARG A 238 33.30 -2.10 12.19
N ARG A 239 32.21 -1.33 12.04
CA ARG A 239 32.21 0.02 11.45
C ARG A 239 31.67 1.01 12.47
N GLN A 240 32.41 2.10 12.68
CA GLN A 240 32.00 3.16 13.60
C GLN A 240 32.08 4.52 12.93
N SER A 241 31.07 5.34 13.13
CA SER A 241 31.05 6.72 12.64
C SER A 241 30.52 7.68 13.69
N PHE A 242 31.12 8.86 13.73
CA PHE A 242 30.60 10.01 14.47
C PHE A 242 30.37 11.15 13.48
N LEU A 243 29.12 11.54 13.31
CA LEU A 243 28.66 12.50 12.32
C LEU A 243 28.25 13.82 12.96
N LEU A 244 28.60 14.93 12.33
CA LEU A 244 28.00 16.24 12.59
C LEU A 244 26.86 16.44 11.59
N LEU A 245 25.68 16.80 12.10
CA LEU A 245 24.48 17.07 11.32
C LEU A 245 24.18 18.56 11.39
N GLY A 246 23.83 19.17 10.26
CA GLY A 246 23.43 20.57 10.20
C GLY A 246 22.41 20.82 9.11
N GLY A 247 21.51 21.75 9.37
CA GLY A 247 20.53 22.17 8.38
C GLY A 247 20.04 23.58 8.65
N ALA A 248 19.65 24.28 7.60
CA ALA A 248 19.01 25.58 7.67
C ALA A 248 18.01 25.76 6.53
N ARG A 249 16.93 26.46 6.82
CA ARG A 249 15.91 26.86 5.84
C ARG A 249 15.51 28.31 6.12
N ARG A 250 15.39 29.09 5.06
CA ARG A 250 14.89 30.45 5.15
C ARG A 250 13.88 30.76 4.06
N TYR A 251 12.74 31.28 4.46
CA TYR A 251 11.72 31.80 3.56
C TYR A 251 11.83 33.33 3.49
N PHE A 252 11.83 33.87 2.28
CA PHE A 252 11.90 35.30 1.96
C PHE A 252 10.54 35.74 1.42
N GLU A 253 9.63 36.22 2.28
CA GLU A 253 8.25 36.58 1.94
C GLU A 253 8.15 37.51 0.72
N GLY A 254 8.97 38.57 0.65
CA GLY A 254 8.91 39.53 -0.47
C GLY A 254 9.37 38.95 -1.82
N LEU A 255 9.93 37.76 -1.83
CA LEU A 255 10.41 37.07 -3.01
C LEU A 255 9.65 35.73 -3.25
N ASP A 256 8.82 35.29 -2.35
CA ASP A 256 8.22 33.94 -2.33
C ASP A 256 9.26 32.84 -2.60
N LEU A 257 10.41 32.95 -1.90
CA LEU A 257 11.58 32.13 -2.12
C LEU A 257 11.96 31.40 -0.84
N THR A 258 12.12 30.10 -0.91
CA THR A 258 12.73 29.29 0.15
C THR A 258 14.13 28.86 -0.27
N VAL A 259 15.09 29.05 0.60
CA VAL A 259 16.45 28.51 0.45
C VAL A 259 16.68 27.53 1.60
N SER A 260 17.19 26.34 1.29
CA SER A 260 17.51 25.30 2.27
C SER A 260 18.91 24.77 2.05
N ALA A 261 19.55 24.35 3.13
CA ALA A 261 20.81 23.63 3.11
C ALA A 261 20.79 22.55 4.18
N GLN A 262 21.33 21.37 3.87
CA GLN A 262 21.58 20.28 4.80
C GLN A 262 23.02 19.82 4.62
N HIS A 263 23.66 19.44 5.71
CA HIS A 263 25.03 18.98 5.70
C HIS A 263 25.25 17.87 6.72
N GLU A 264 25.88 16.81 6.27
CA GLU A 264 26.36 15.70 7.11
C GLU A 264 27.86 15.59 6.93
N GLN A 265 28.60 15.65 8.03
CA GLN A 265 30.05 15.58 8.06
C GLN A 265 30.51 14.47 8.99
N PRO A 266 31.15 13.40 8.46
CA PRO A 266 31.87 12.48 9.32
C PRO A 266 33.04 13.19 10.02
N LEU A 267 33.04 13.13 11.33
CA LEU A 267 34.12 13.67 12.18
C LEU A 267 35.16 12.60 12.50
N SER A 268 34.73 11.35 12.63
CA SER A 268 35.60 10.20 12.76
C SER A 268 34.95 8.99 12.10
N LEU A 269 35.75 8.20 11.42
CA LEU A 269 35.42 6.94 10.82
C LEU A 269 36.45 5.93 11.28
N SER A 270 36.04 4.73 11.67
CA SER A 270 36.94 3.63 11.99
C SER A 270 36.32 2.31 11.57
N GLY A 271 37.05 1.50 10.83
CA GLY A 271 36.69 0.17 10.38
C GLY A 271 37.91 -0.59 9.92
N ASP A 272 37.75 -1.91 9.73
CA ASP A 272 38.90 -2.79 9.49
C ASP A 272 39.47 -2.70 8.07
N ASP A 273 38.71 -2.21 7.05
CA ASP A 273 39.11 -2.30 5.63
C ASP A 273 39.07 -0.98 4.82
N GLY A 274 38.91 0.18 5.43
CA GLY A 274 38.98 1.47 4.71
C GLY A 274 37.72 1.86 3.90
N ASP A 275 36.72 0.99 3.82
CA ASP A 275 35.46 1.20 3.08
C ASP A 275 34.40 2.01 3.85
N ASP A 276 34.70 2.44 5.07
CA ASP A 276 33.77 3.15 5.95
C ASP A 276 33.26 4.46 5.38
N ALA A 277 34.06 5.10 4.51
CA ALA A 277 33.68 6.34 3.85
C ALA A 277 32.56 6.14 2.81
N THR A 278 32.31 4.94 2.35
CA THR A 278 31.23 4.60 1.41
C THR A 278 29.87 4.62 2.08
N LEU A 279 29.80 4.12 3.33
CA LEU A 279 28.55 4.01 4.08
C LEU A 279 28.14 5.31 4.77
N PHE A 280 29.12 6.14 5.15
CA PHE A 280 28.93 7.43 5.82
C PHE A 280 29.65 8.56 5.08
N PRO A 281 29.28 8.83 3.82
CA PRO A 281 29.95 9.87 3.04
C PRO A 281 29.62 11.25 3.62
N GLN A 282 30.55 12.19 3.45
CA GLN A 282 30.22 13.60 3.62
C GLN A 282 29.15 13.97 2.59
N ARG A 283 28.09 14.66 3.02
CA ARG A 283 27.03 15.05 2.13
C ARG A 283 26.56 16.48 2.36
N THR A 284 26.29 17.18 1.26
CA THR A 284 25.72 18.53 1.30
C THR A 284 24.59 18.62 0.29
N VAL A 285 23.42 19.05 0.74
CA VAL A 285 22.27 19.34 -0.13
C VAL A 285 21.92 20.80 -0.02
N ILE A 286 21.82 21.50 -1.13
CA ILE A 286 21.35 22.89 -1.21
C ILE A 286 20.08 22.90 -2.05
N GLY A 287 19.01 23.51 -1.54
CA GLY A 287 17.71 23.62 -2.19
C GLY A 287 17.26 25.06 -2.33
N VAL A 288 16.56 25.35 -3.42
CA VAL A 288 15.90 26.63 -3.69
C VAL A 288 14.52 26.33 -4.27
N ASP A 289 13.47 26.78 -3.59
CA ASP A 289 12.10 26.70 -4.07
C ASP A 289 11.55 28.12 -4.24
N LYS A 290 11.09 28.45 -5.45
CA LYS A 290 10.56 29.75 -5.83
C LYS A 290 9.12 29.63 -6.32
N ALA A 291 8.19 30.19 -5.58
CA ALA A 291 6.84 30.37 -6.10
C ALA A 291 6.81 31.54 -7.10
N ILE A 292 6.23 31.30 -8.27
CA ILE A 292 6.07 32.29 -9.35
C ILE A 292 4.58 32.58 -9.48
N GLY A 293 4.13 33.58 -8.70
CA GLY A 293 2.71 33.82 -8.47
C GLY A 293 2.05 32.63 -7.76
N GLU A 294 0.73 32.49 -7.94
CA GLU A 294 -0.07 31.42 -7.29
C GLU A 294 -0.07 30.10 -8.07
N ARG A 295 0.57 30.04 -9.23
CA ARG A 295 0.33 28.96 -10.22
C ARG A 295 1.58 28.22 -10.67
N ALA A 296 2.76 28.68 -10.29
CA ALA A 296 3.98 28.00 -10.68
C ALA A 296 4.97 27.93 -9.54
N THR A 297 5.73 26.84 -9.47
CA THR A 297 6.83 26.66 -8.52
C THR A 297 8.04 26.14 -9.28
N LEU A 298 9.17 26.79 -9.09
CA LEU A 298 10.48 26.36 -9.55
C LEU A 298 11.25 25.80 -8.36
N SER A 299 11.77 24.59 -8.50
CA SER A 299 12.60 23.90 -7.51
C SER A 299 13.97 23.59 -8.10
N VAL A 300 15.04 23.92 -7.39
CA VAL A 300 16.41 23.55 -7.76
C VAL A 300 17.06 22.92 -6.54
N ARG A 301 17.72 21.78 -6.71
CA ARG A 301 18.49 21.10 -5.66
C ARG A 301 19.84 20.67 -6.22
N HIS A 302 20.85 20.81 -5.40
CA HIS A 302 22.18 20.32 -5.69
C HIS A 302 22.69 19.53 -4.50
N ASP A 303 23.04 18.27 -4.75
CA ASP A 303 23.46 17.28 -3.77
C ASP A 303 24.89 16.86 -4.12
N VAL A 304 25.80 17.05 -3.19
CA VAL A 304 27.20 16.63 -3.33
C VAL A 304 27.50 15.60 -2.26
N THR A 305 27.98 14.45 -2.69
CA THR A 305 28.39 13.33 -1.84
C THR A 305 29.88 13.08 -2.06
N ASN A 306 30.66 13.03 -0.99
CA ASN A 306 32.09 12.73 -1.01
C ASN A 306 32.36 11.53 -0.10
N GLY A 307 32.65 10.39 -0.68
CA GLY A 307 33.04 9.14 -0.01
C GLY A 307 34.08 8.42 -0.83
N THR A 308 34.66 7.35 -0.34
CA THR A 308 35.73 6.62 -1.03
C THR A 308 35.22 5.96 -2.32
N ASP A 309 34.04 5.30 -2.25
CA ASP A 309 33.41 4.64 -3.40
C ASP A 309 31.97 5.16 -3.65
N ALA A 310 31.63 6.28 -3.07
CA ALA A 310 30.32 6.92 -3.18
C ALA A 310 30.45 8.42 -3.43
N SER A 311 31.41 8.83 -4.27
CA SER A 311 31.55 10.24 -4.66
C SER A 311 30.63 10.55 -5.81
N GLY A 312 29.98 11.72 -5.76
CA GLY A 312 29.14 12.17 -6.85
C GLY A 312 28.41 13.46 -6.55
N ASP A 313 27.86 14.03 -7.59
CA ASP A 313 26.96 15.17 -7.52
C ASP A 313 25.67 14.90 -8.30
N ASN A 314 24.56 15.38 -7.77
CA ASN A 314 23.28 15.35 -8.42
C ASN A 314 22.67 16.75 -8.42
N THR A 315 22.41 17.29 -9.59
CA THR A 315 21.71 18.56 -9.75
C THR A 315 20.33 18.30 -10.36
N PHE A 316 19.31 18.64 -9.62
CA PHE A 316 17.93 18.60 -10.05
C PHE A 316 17.39 20.02 -10.23
N ALA A 317 16.65 20.25 -11.32
CA ALA A 317 15.86 21.46 -11.52
C ALA A 317 14.48 21.06 -12.06
N GLY A 318 13.41 21.59 -11.47
CA GLY A 318 12.05 21.26 -11.87
C GLY A 318 11.12 22.46 -11.76
N ILE A 319 10.11 22.49 -12.61
CA ILE A 319 9.03 23.48 -12.60
C ILE A 319 7.68 22.78 -12.69
N THR A 320 6.76 23.20 -11.83
CA THR A 320 5.33 22.88 -11.95
C THR A 320 4.59 24.17 -12.31
N TRP A 321 3.64 24.08 -13.24
CA TRP A 321 2.84 25.22 -13.66
C TRP A 321 1.38 24.82 -13.92
N GLN A 322 0.47 25.58 -13.33
CA GLN A 322 -0.99 25.41 -13.48
C GLN A 322 -1.57 26.62 -14.22
N PRO A 323 -1.41 26.73 -15.57
CA PRO A 323 -1.84 27.90 -16.34
C PRO A 323 -3.35 28.13 -16.29
N GLY A 324 -4.15 27.11 -16.05
CA GLY A 324 -5.60 27.17 -15.99
C GLY A 324 -6.20 26.05 -15.14
N ALA A 325 -7.51 26.11 -14.97
CA ALA A 325 -8.23 25.07 -14.22
C ALA A 325 -8.09 23.71 -14.92
N GLY A 326 -7.61 22.72 -14.18
CA GLY A 326 -7.44 21.35 -14.66
C GLY A 326 -6.21 21.12 -15.55
N THR A 327 -5.35 22.12 -15.77
CA THR A 327 -4.08 21.95 -16.51
C THR A 327 -2.91 21.94 -15.55
N LEU A 328 -2.08 20.91 -15.64
CA LEU A 328 -0.79 20.82 -14.94
C LEU A 328 0.30 20.58 -15.99
N LEU A 329 1.32 21.43 -15.96
CA LEU A 329 2.54 21.27 -16.75
C LEU A 329 3.69 21.03 -15.80
N THR A 330 4.49 20.01 -16.09
CA THR A 330 5.71 19.68 -15.34
C THR A 330 6.89 19.61 -16.28
N ALA A 331 8.03 20.13 -15.85
CA ALA A 331 9.28 19.92 -16.54
C ALA A 331 10.38 19.78 -15.49
N SER A 332 11.26 18.81 -15.66
CA SER A 332 12.41 18.62 -14.78
C SER A 332 13.63 18.14 -15.55
N THR A 333 14.79 18.38 -14.99
CA THR A 333 16.06 17.83 -15.45
C THR A 333 16.87 17.40 -14.24
N ASP A 334 17.55 16.29 -14.38
CA ASP A 334 18.53 15.77 -13.44
C ASP A 334 19.86 15.56 -14.14
N ALA A 335 20.93 16.00 -13.50
CA ALA A 335 22.29 15.78 -13.93
C ALA A 335 23.06 15.11 -12.80
N ILE A 336 23.44 13.86 -13.03
CA ILE A 336 24.15 13.04 -12.06
C ILE A 336 25.54 12.80 -12.58
N THR A 337 26.54 12.99 -11.74
CA THR A 337 27.92 12.61 -11.98
C THR A 337 28.36 11.73 -10.82
N ASP A 338 28.81 10.53 -11.11
CA ASP A 338 29.34 9.58 -10.13
C ASP A 338 30.53 8.80 -10.73
N ASP A 339 31.03 7.81 -10.02
CA ASP A 339 32.17 7.00 -10.45
C ASP A 339 31.90 6.18 -11.72
N SER A 340 30.61 5.96 -12.07
CA SER A 340 30.19 5.31 -13.32
C SER A 340 30.09 6.26 -14.52
N GLY A 341 30.21 7.58 -14.28
CA GLY A 341 30.20 8.62 -15.31
C GLY A 341 29.14 9.69 -15.08
N ARG A 342 28.89 10.48 -16.12
CA ARG A 342 27.89 11.54 -16.12
C ARG A 342 26.63 11.11 -16.86
N ARG A 343 25.46 11.43 -16.30
CA ARG A 343 24.15 11.18 -16.90
C ARG A 343 23.29 12.42 -16.78
N ILE A 344 22.56 12.75 -17.82
CA ILE A 344 21.61 13.87 -17.83
C ILE A 344 20.29 13.37 -18.38
N GLY A 345 19.24 13.49 -17.57
CA GLY A 345 17.86 13.22 -17.95
C GLY A 345 17.02 14.50 -18.00
N ALA A 346 16.00 14.49 -18.84
CA ALA A 346 14.96 15.52 -18.83
C ALA A 346 13.59 14.89 -18.96
N THR A 347 12.65 15.41 -18.19
CA THR A 347 11.25 14.96 -18.20
C THR A 347 10.34 16.14 -18.47
N VAL A 348 9.38 16.00 -19.36
CA VAL A 348 8.34 17.00 -19.64
C VAL A 348 6.99 16.30 -19.59
N GLY A 349 6.04 16.84 -18.84
CA GLY A 349 4.70 16.30 -18.68
C GLY A 349 3.61 17.35 -18.85
N VAL A 350 2.47 16.91 -19.36
CA VAL A 350 1.23 17.69 -19.42
C VAL A 350 0.07 16.82 -19.01
N ASP A 351 -0.73 17.32 -18.09
CA ASP A 351 -2.00 16.72 -17.69
C ASP A 351 -3.11 17.75 -17.81
N GLN A 352 -4.23 17.35 -18.38
CA GLN A 352 -5.39 18.20 -18.58
C GLN A 352 -6.67 17.46 -18.23
N ILE A 353 -7.50 18.08 -17.38
CA ILE A 353 -8.84 17.61 -17.07
C ILE A 353 -9.84 18.67 -17.51
N TRP A 354 -10.78 18.28 -18.37
CA TRP A 354 -11.90 19.10 -18.80
C TRP A 354 -13.18 18.63 -18.12
N ARG A 355 -13.84 19.50 -17.38
CA ARG A 355 -15.21 19.30 -16.94
C ARG A 355 -16.15 19.82 -18.03
N VAL A 356 -16.55 18.93 -18.95
CA VAL A 356 -17.37 19.28 -20.10
C VAL A 356 -18.79 19.67 -19.67
N THR A 357 -19.33 18.95 -18.68
CA THR A 357 -20.61 19.24 -18.01
C THR A 357 -20.51 18.84 -16.54
N GLU A 358 -21.56 19.01 -15.75
CA GLU A 358 -21.64 18.47 -14.39
C GLU A 358 -21.50 16.94 -14.35
N ALA A 359 -21.95 16.25 -15.41
CA ALA A 359 -21.92 14.80 -15.52
C ALA A 359 -20.68 14.26 -16.24
N TRP A 360 -20.08 15.02 -17.14
CA TRP A 360 -18.99 14.58 -18.01
C TRP A 360 -17.65 15.24 -17.65
N SER A 361 -16.64 14.43 -17.48
CA SER A 361 -15.23 14.85 -17.47
C SER A 361 -14.42 14.07 -18.49
N VAL A 362 -13.45 14.73 -19.09
CA VAL A 362 -12.47 14.13 -20.01
C VAL A 362 -11.09 14.48 -19.48
N SER A 363 -10.15 13.56 -19.56
CA SER A 363 -8.77 13.79 -19.19
C SER A 363 -7.83 13.33 -20.30
N ALA A 364 -6.71 13.99 -20.46
CA ALA A 364 -5.63 13.55 -21.30
C ALA A 364 -4.30 14.03 -20.72
N GLY A 365 -3.26 13.25 -20.88
CA GLY A 365 -1.93 13.62 -20.46
C GLY A 365 -0.88 12.95 -21.33
N ALA A 366 0.31 13.52 -21.31
CA ALA A 366 1.48 12.96 -21.96
C ALA A 366 2.73 13.30 -21.14
N VAL A 367 3.66 12.36 -21.09
CA VAL A 367 4.96 12.53 -20.43
C VAL A 367 6.03 11.97 -21.35
N ASN A 368 7.11 12.71 -21.49
CA ASN A 368 8.31 12.24 -22.16
C ASN A 368 9.50 12.41 -21.21
N ARG A 369 10.26 11.35 -20.98
CA ARG A 369 11.55 11.36 -20.34
C ARG A 369 12.60 10.98 -21.38
N ALA A 370 13.56 11.84 -21.57
CA ALA A 370 14.65 11.61 -22.49
C ALA A 370 15.98 11.63 -21.73
N ARG A 371 16.86 10.67 -22.03
CA ARG A 371 18.27 10.78 -21.69
C ARG A 371 18.95 11.71 -22.70
N ILE A 372 19.55 12.76 -22.20
CA ILE A 372 20.24 13.78 -23.02
C ILE A 372 21.70 13.39 -23.22
N ASP A 373 22.32 12.85 -22.17
CA ASP A 373 23.74 12.47 -22.16
C ASP A 373 23.99 11.36 -21.13
N GLY A 374 24.98 10.47 -21.37
CA GLY A 374 25.47 9.51 -20.39
C GLY A 374 25.45 8.03 -20.82
N SER A 375 26.02 7.18 -19.98
CA SER A 375 26.16 5.74 -20.19
C SER A 375 24.90 4.94 -19.81
N ASP A 376 24.75 3.75 -20.40
CA ASP A 376 23.63 2.84 -20.17
C ASP A 376 23.76 1.97 -18.89
N ASN A 377 24.81 2.15 -18.10
CA ASN A 377 24.98 1.37 -16.88
C ASN A 377 24.26 2.02 -15.72
N PRO A 378 23.15 1.47 -15.25
CA PRO A 378 22.60 1.86 -13.96
C PRO A 378 23.63 1.53 -12.88
N ARG A 379 23.84 2.45 -11.95
CA ARG A 379 24.62 2.16 -10.76
C ARG A 379 23.86 1.09 -9.97
N ASP A 380 24.43 -0.09 -9.86
CA ASP A 380 23.96 -1.10 -8.92
C ASP A 380 24.29 -0.59 -7.50
N VAL A 381 23.34 0.10 -6.90
CA VAL A 381 23.47 0.68 -5.54
C VAL A 381 22.67 -0.18 -4.56
N THR A 382 22.54 -1.47 -4.80
CA THR A 382 22.16 -2.36 -3.71
C THR A 382 23.35 -2.42 -2.75
N PRO A 383 23.32 -1.69 -1.63
CA PRO A 383 24.32 -1.95 -0.62
C PRO A 383 24.06 -3.38 -0.14
N ASP A 384 25.10 -4.17 -0.11
CA ASP A 384 25.16 -5.44 0.62
C ASP A 384 25.09 -5.17 2.14
N ALA A 385 24.13 -4.33 2.55
CA ALA A 385 24.03 -3.82 3.90
C ALA A 385 22.94 -4.60 4.62
N ALA A 386 23.32 -5.25 5.71
CA ALA A 386 22.41 -5.91 6.64
C ALA A 386 21.32 -4.95 7.18
N PHE A 387 21.54 -3.65 7.03
CA PHE A 387 20.66 -2.60 7.53
C PHE A 387 20.23 -1.65 6.41
N GLY A 388 18.99 -1.24 6.45
CA GLY A 388 18.48 -0.14 5.64
C GLY A 388 19.20 1.19 5.94
N PRO A 389 18.88 2.26 5.19
CA PRO A 389 19.38 3.60 5.46
C PRO A 389 19.09 4.03 6.89
N LEU A 390 19.98 4.86 7.45
CA LEU A 390 19.67 5.52 8.71
C LEU A 390 18.41 6.38 8.53
N GLU A 391 17.50 6.35 9.51
CA GLU A 391 16.36 7.27 9.54
C GLU A 391 16.89 8.70 9.50
N ASP A 392 16.28 9.55 8.69
CA ASP A 392 16.70 10.93 8.37
C ASP A 392 18.06 11.05 7.64
N GLY A 393 18.67 9.93 7.30
CA GLY A 393 19.86 9.93 6.43
C GLY A 393 19.46 10.36 5.03
N VAL A 394 20.16 11.35 4.48
CA VAL A 394 19.90 11.81 3.11
C VAL A 394 20.58 10.84 2.15
N ARG A 395 19.85 9.97 1.48
CA ARG A 395 20.38 9.19 0.35
C ARG A 395 20.15 9.93 -0.95
N SER A 396 21.11 9.83 -1.87
CA SER A 396 20.84 10.21 -3.26
C SER A 396 19.71 9.32 -3.78
N PRO A 397 18.61 9.90 -4.26
CA PRO A 397 17.59 9.10 -4.91
C PRO A 397 18.25 8.37 -6.08
N LEU A 398 17.97 7.07 -6.16
CA LEU A 398 18.18 6.30 -7.37
C LEU A 398 17.29 6.94 -8.43
N THR A 399 17.86 7.51 -9.47
CA THR A 399 17.07 7.99 -10.59
C THR A 399 16.87 6.86 -11.56
N GLN A 400 15.64 6.63 -11.97
CA GLN A 400 15.37 5.77 -13.11
C GLN A 400 16.10 6.29 -14.33
N ASP A 401 16.93 5.45 -14.92
CA ASP A 401 17.70 5.78 -16.10
C ASP A 401 16.93 5.49 -17.41
N GLU A 402 15.65 5.09 -17.27
CA GLU A 402 14.81 4.73 -18.40
C GLU A 402 14.30 5.97 -19.14
N GLY A 403 14.59 6.05 -20.44
CA GLY A 403 13.92 6.97 -21.35
C GLY A 403 12.58 6.38 -21.77
N PHE A 404 11.49 7.15 -21.69
CA PHE A 404 10.18 6.70 -22.15
C PHE A 404 9.30 7.85 -22.64
N THR A 405 8.31 7.49 -23.44
CA THR A 405 7.19 8.36 -23.79
C THR A 405 5.90 7.66 -23.37
N SER A 406 5.05 8.33 -22.63
CA SER A 406 3.72 7.83 -22.31
C SER A 406 2.65 8.87 -22.59
N GLY A 407 1.44 8.39 -22.91
CA GLY A 407 0.29 9.24 -23.10
C GLY A 407 -0.99 8.52 -22.73
N TYR A 408 -1.94 9.25 -22.18
CA TYR A 408 -3.24 8.68 -21.84
C TYR A 408 -4.39 9.59 -22.24
N VAL A 409 -5.54 8.97 -22.47
CA VAL A 409 -6.83 9.64 -22.59
C VAL A 409 -7.85 8.93 -21.70
N GLY A 410 -8.71 9.68 -21.07
CA GLY A 410 -9.75 9.13 -20.19
C GLY A 410 -11.04 9.95 -20.29
N ALA A 411 -12.16 9.30 -19.99
CA ALA A 411 -13.46 9.95 -19.90
C ALA A 411 -14.27 9.33 -18.75
N ALA A 412 -15.01 10.17 -18.03
CA ALA A 412 -15.94 9.71 -17.01
C ALA A 412 -17.29 10.41 -17.15
N TYR A 413 -18.34 9.63 -16.98
CA TYR A 413 -19.72 10.09 -16.93
C TYR A 413 -20.36 9.65 -15.61
N ARG A 414 -20.92 10.58 -14.88
CA ARG A 414 -21.53 10.30 -13.58
C ARG A 414 -22.86 11.06 -13.41
N THR A 415 -23.88 10.29 -13.09
CA THR A 415 -25.20 10.78 -12.67
C THR A 415 -25.65 10.00 -11.43
N PRO A 416 -26.76 10.35 -10.78
CA PRO A 416 -27.28 9.57 -9.64
C PRO A 416 -27.60 8.11 -9.93
N ILE A 417 -27.89 7.76 -11.20
CA ILE A 417 -28.30 6.40 -11.61
C ILE A 417 -27.26 5.67 -12.46
N MET A 418 -26.19 6.35 -12.91
CA MET A 418 -25.19 5.76 -13.78
C MET A 418 -23.83 6.39 -13.55
N ALA A 419 -22.82 5.54 -13.42
CA ALA A 419 -21.43 5.94 -13.46
C ALA A 419 -20.69 5.05 -14.46
N VAL A 420 -19.94 5.65 -15.37
CA VAL A 420 -19.09 4.96 -16.34
C VAL A 420 -17.80 5.75 -16.46
N SER A 421 -16.67 5.06 -16.47
CA SER A 421 -15.36 5.64 -16.75
C SER A 421 -14.54 4.70 -17.60
N GLY A 422 -13.63 5.27 -18.39
CA GLY A 422 -12.67 4.51 -19.16
C GLY A 422 -11.40 5.32 -19.38
N ARG A 423 -10.28 4.63 -19.50
CA ARG A 423 -8.96 5.19 -19.76
C ARG A 423 -8.20 4.28 -20.71
N ALA A 424 -7.44 4.86 -21.61
CA ALA A 424 -6.45 4.19 -22.43
C ALA A 424 -5.11 4.88 -22.25
N GLU A 425 -4.06 4.10 -22.06
CA GLU A 425 -2.69 4.58 -21.88
C GLU A 425 -1.74 3.80 -22.78
N VAL A 426 -0.81 4.48 -23.39
CA VAL A 426 0.32 3.90 -24.12
C VAL A 426 1.61 4.35 -23.48
N ARG A 427 2.58 3.46 -23.38
CA ARG A 427 3.95 3.76 -22.96
C ARG A 427 4.92 3.04 -23.88
N ASP A 428 5.90 3.78 -24.34
CA ASP A 428 7.03 3.28 -25.12
C ASP A 428 8.31 3.71 -24.39
N GLY A 429 9.11 2.74 -23.98
CA GLY A 429 10.32 2.93 -23.18
C GLY A 429 11.45 2.02 -23.65
N THR A 430 12.63 2.25 -23.10
CA THR A 430 13.83 1.44 -23.43
C THR A 430 13.74 0.00 -22.97
N SER A 431 12.92 -0.29 -21.95
CA SER A 431 12.67 -1.64 -21.43
C SER A 431 11.51 -2.36 -22.13
N GLY A 432 10.69 -1.64 -22.91
CA GLY A 432 9.57 -2.23 -23.66
C GLY A 432 8.43 -1.27 -23.94
N GLU A 433 7.42 -1.80 -24.61
CA GLU A 433 6.19 -1.10 -24.98
C GLU A 433 5.02 -1.66 -24.18
N ARG A 434 4.05 -0.78 -23.84
CA ARG A 434 2.87 -1.19 -23.09
C ARG A 434 1.64 -0.39 -23.50
N PHE A 435 0.54 -1.08 -23.71
CA PHE A 435 -0.79 -0.50 -23.85
C PHE A 435 -1.70 -1.03 -22.74
N VAL A 436 -2.42 -0.12 -22.08
CA VAL A 436 -3.45 -0.47 -21.08
C VAL A 436 -4.75 0.22 -21.43
N GLY A 437 -5.83 -0.54 -21.56
CA GLY A 437 -7.17 -0.02 -21.71
C GLY A 437 -8.07 -0.49 -20.58
N THR A 438 -8.75 0.41 -19.89
CA THR A 438 -9.72 0.08 -18.84
C THR A 438 -11.07 0.73 -19.10
N ILE A 439 -12.14 0.02 -18.79
CA ILE A 439 -13.49 0.57 -18.75
C ILE A 439 -14.25 -0.05 -17.59
N GLY A 440 -14.97 0.78 -16.85
CA GLY A 440 -15.81 0.32 -15.76
C GLY A 440 -17.06 1.15 -15.62
N GLY A 441 -18.13 0.54 -15.11
CA GLY A 441 -19.35 1.28 -14.88
C GLY A 441 -20.43 0.49 -14.18
N ALA A 442 -21.38 1.24 -13.63
CA ALA A 442 -22.58 0.70 -13.03
C ALA A 442 -23.78 1.56 -13.41
N ARG A 443 -24.94 0.92 -13.57
CA ARG A 443 -26.21 1.56 -13.84
C ARG A 443 -27.33 0.92 -13.04
N SER A 444 -28.08 1.73 -12.30
CA SER A 444 -29.37 1.34 -11.76
C SER A 444 -30.44 1.62 -12.79
N VAL A 445 -31.07 0.57 -13.31
CA VAL A 445 -32.18 0.64 -14.29
C VAL A 445 -33.47 0.97 -13.58
N SER A 446 -33.63 0.44 -12.38
CA SER A 446 -34.69 0.75 -11.42
C SER A 446 -34.14 0.68 -10.01
N ASP A 447 -34.96 1.00 -9.00
CA ASP A 447 -34.60 0.82 -7.58
C ASP A 447 -34.30 -0.66 -7.24
N GLU A 448 -34.73 -1.60 -8.12
CA GLU A 448 -34.65 -3.04 -7.89
C GLU A 448 -33.60 -3.74 -8.78
N LEU A 449 -33.24 -3.15 -9.92
CA LEU A 449 -32.37 -3.77 -10.93
C LEU A 449 -31.18 -2.88 -11.22
N SER A 450 -29.99 -3.44 -11.03
CA SER A 450 -28.71 -2.81 -11.33
C SER A 450 -27.81 -3.73 -12.15
N PHE A 451 -27.02 -3.12 -13.03
CA PHE A 451 -25.99 -3.78 -13.81
C PHE A 451 -24.65 -3.11 -13.52
N SER A 452 -23.58 -3.90 -13.57
CA SER A 452 -22.21 -3.40 -13.57
C SER A 452 -21.37 -4.12 -14.61
N MET A 453 -20.37 -3.41 -15.11
CA MET A 453 -19.36 -3.94 -16.03
C MET A 453 -17.99 -3.41 -15.65
N ALA A 454 -16.96 -4.21 -15.86
CA ALA A 454 -15.57 -3.80 -15.85
C ALA A 454 -14.85 -4.60 -16.93
N ALA A 455 -13.92 -3.98 -17.64
CA ALA A 455 -13.02 -4.69 -18.54
C ALA A 455 -11.67 -4.00 -18.56
N GLN A 456 -10.63 -4.79 -18.73
CA GLN A 456 -9.26 -4.38 -18.90
C GLN A 456 -8.62 -5.15 -20.04
N TYR A 457 -7.77 -4.46 -20.76
CA TYR A 457 -6.90 -5.02 -21.78
C TYR A 457 -5.49 -4.52 -21.55
N LEU A 458 -4.54 -5.43 -21.50
CA LEU A 458 -3.11 -5.18 -21.39
C LEU A 458 -2.42 -5.83 -22.58
N ASP A 459 -1.53 -5.10 -23.20
CA ASP A 459 -0.62 -5.58 -24.24
C ASP A 459 0.77 -5.04 -23.87
N GLU A 460 1.71 -5.91 -23.64
CA GLU A 460 3.03 -5.56 -23.13
C GLU A 460 4.11 -6.35 -23.84
N THR A 461 5.15 -5.65 -24.23
CA THR A 461 6.41 -6.27 -24.68
C THR A 461 7.51 -5.86 -23.71
N GLN A 462 8.07 -6.80 -22.96
CA GLN A 462 9.16 -6.56 -22.03
C GLN A 462 10.29 -7.55 -22.28
N ASN A 463 11.52 -7.07 -22.47
CA ASN A 463 12.69 -7.92 -22.72
C ASN A 463 12.47 -8.96 -23.83
N GLU A 464 11.83 -8.56 -24.94
CA GLU A 464 11.48 -9.42 -26.09
C GLU A 464 10.36 -10.45 -25.82
N VAL A 465 9.75 -10.46 -24.64
CA VAL A 465 8.57 -11.27 -24.32
C VAL A 465 7.33 -10.43 -24.58
N GLU A 466 6.46 -10.92 -25.47
CA GLU A 466 5.16 -10.31 -25.73
C GLU A 466 4.09 -11.03 -24.91
N SER A 467 3.30 -10.27 -24.16
CA SER A 467 2.16 -10.78 -23.39
C SER A 467 0.91 -9.95 -23.62
N THR A 468 -0.22 -10.62 -23.69
CA THR A 468 -1.53 -9.98 -23.84
C THR A 468 -2.47 -10.55 -22.77
N ASP A 469 -3.13 -9.68 -22.05
CA ASP A 469 -4.14 -10.05 -21.05
C ASP A 469 -5.43 -9.27 -21.32
N PHE A 470 -6.55 -9.97 -21.34
CA PHE A 470 -7.88 -9.37 -21.40
C PHE A 470 -8.77 -9.98 -20.35
N GLU A 471 -9.36 -9.15 -19.54
CA GLU A 471 -10.34 -9.56 -18.58
C GLU A 471 -11.59 -8.68 -18.63
N ALA A 472 -12.75 -9.31 -18.51
CA ALA A 472 -14.02 -8.62 -18.46
C ALA A 472 -14.94 -9.26 -17.44
N ARG A 473 -15.71 -8.41 -16.77
CA ARG A 473 -16.72 -8.80 -15.81
C ARG A 473 -18.03 -8.11 -16.11
N LEU A 474 -19.09 -8.87 -16.12
CA LEU A 474 -20.46 -8.38 -16.21
C LEU A 474 -21.26 -8.90 -15.02
N ALA A 475 -21.99 -8.04 -14.34
CA ALA A 475 -22.84 -8.46 -13.22
C ALA A 475 -24.21 -7.79 -13.28
N ALA A 476 -25.19 -8.53 -12.80
CA ALA A 476 -26.57 -8.09 -12.63
C ALA A 476 -27.03 -8.39 -11.21
N ALA A 477 -27.72 -7.42 -10.60
CA ALA A 477 -28.33 -7.57 -9.28
C ALA A 477 -29.81 -7.19 -9.36
N TYR A 478 -30.69 -8.12 -8.95
CA TYR A 478 -32.12 -7.88 -8.86
C TYR A 478 -32.58 -8.06 -7.42
N ARG A 479 -33.20 -7.02 -6.87
CA ARG A 479 -33.66 -6.99 -5.48
C ARG A 479 -34.98 -6.23 -5.38
N PRO A 480 -36.11 -6.90 -5.54
CA PRO A 480 -37.45 -6.29 -5.35
C PRO A 480 -37.64 -5.85 -3.90
N LYS A 481 -38.36 -4.73 -3.71
CA LYS A 481 -38.48 -4.04 -2.40
C LYS A 481 -39.21 -4.87 -1.32
N ASP A 482 -40.20 -5.66 -1.73
CA ASP A 482 -41.15 -6.27 -0.77
C ASP A 482 -41.10 -7.82 -0.71
N GLU A 483 -40.26 -8.48 -1.49
CA GLU A 483 -40.33 -9.93 -1.67
C GLU A 483 -39.24 -10.73 -0.93
N GLY A 484 -38.35 -10.07 -0.19
CA GLY A 484 -37.22 -10.74 0.49
C GLY A 484 -36.33 -11.57 -0.46
N LEU A 485 -36.39 -11.28 -1.77
CA LEU A 485 -35.65 -11.94 -2.85
C LEU A 485 -34.43 -11.11 -3.22
N VAL A 486 -33.30 -11.77 -3.41
CA VAL A 486 -32.08 -11.18 -4.01
C VAL A 486 -31.56 -12.17 -5.04
N VAL A 487 -31.38 -11.71 -6.26
CA VAL A 487 -30.78 -12.49 -7.35
C VAL A 487 -29.55 -11.76 -7.85
N LEU A 488 -28.43 -12.48 -7.87
CA LEU A 488 -27.14 -11.99 -8.36
C LEU A 488 -26.65 -12.91 -9.46
N ASN A 489 -26.14 -12.36 -10.54
CA ASN A 489 -25.47 -13.12 -11.58
C ASN A 489 -24.21 -12.36 -12.01
N ARG A 490 -23.10 -13.10 -12.22
CA ARG A 490 -21.82 -12.56 -12.64
C ARG A 490 -21.20 -13.47 -13.69
N PHE A 491 -20.70 -12.86 -14.75
CA PHE A 491 -19.85 -13.45 -15.76
C PHE A 491 -18.47 -12.84 -15.67
N ASP A 492 -17.45 -13.69 -15.61
CA ASP A 492 -16.05 -13.32 -15.72
C ASP A 492 -15.49 -14.00 -16.98
N ILE A 493 -14.79 -13.22 -17.82
CA ILE A 493 -14.17 -13.67 -19.06
C ILE A 493 -12.71 -13.24 -18.99
N GLY A 494 -11.78 -14.15 -19.23
CA GLY A 494 -10.35 -13.86 -19.24
C GLY A 494 -9.65 -14.56 -20.38
N THR A 495 -8.70 -13.87 -21.01
CA THR A 495 -7.70 -14.47 -21.90
C THR A 495 -6.35 -13.96 -21.48
N ASP A 496 -5.39 -14.84 -21.37
CA ASP A 496 -3.99 -14.51 -21.18
C ASP A 496 -3.13 -15.27 -22.21
N GLU A 497 -2.30 -14.55 -22.92
CA GLU A 497 -1.38 -15.08 -23.90
C GLU A 497 0.05 -14.60 -23.61
N VAL A 498 0.98 -15.53 -23.51
CA VAL A 498 2.41 -15.25 -23.55
C VAL A 498 2.95 -15.86 -24.83
N ARG A 499 3.38 -15.00 -25.76
CA ARG A 499 3.74 -15.40 -27.11
C ARG A 499 4.84 -16.45 -27.12
N GLY A 500 4.52 -17.62 -27.69
CA GLY A 500 5.44 -18.73 -27.78
C GLY A 500 5.52 -19.60 -26.51
N GLU A 501 4.77 -19.31 -25.46
CA GLU A 501 4.74 -20.08 -24.23
C GLU A 501 3.36 -20.65 -23.90
N SER A 502 2.32 -19.82 -23.84
CA SER A 502 0.99 -20.26 -23.46
C SER A 502 -0.10 -19.35 -23.97
N ASP A 503 -1.27 -19.92 -24.19
CA ASP A 503 -2.54 -19.23 -24.49
C ASP A 503 -3.63 -19.85 -23.63
N ARG A 504 -4.34 -19.03 -22.87
CA ARG A 504 -5.41 -19.46 -21.96
C ARG A 504 -6.66 -18.64 -22.19
N PHE A 505 -7.79 -19.31 -22.23
CA PHE A 505 -9.13 -18.72 -22.19
C PHE A 505 -9.89 -19.26 -20.99
N LYS A 506 -10.56 -18.38 -20.25
CA LYS A 506 -11.40 -18.72 -19.11
C LYS A 506 -12.75 -17.99 -19.18
N LEU A 507 -13.84 -18.72 -18.98
CA LEU A 507 -15.20 -18.18 -18.83
C LEU A 507 -15.81 -18.75 -17.57
N VAL A 508 -16.24 -17.88 -16.67
CA VAL A 508 -16.91 -18.28 -15.42
C VAL A 508 -18.25 -17.57 -15.30
N ASN A 509 -19.30 -18.31 -14.96
CA ASN A 509 -20.57 -17.75 -14.54
C ASN A 509 -20.85 -18.15 -13.10
N ASN A 510 -21.21 -17.19 -12.27
CA ASN A 510 -21.68 -17.38 -10.90
C ASN A 510 -23.08 -16.81 -10.77
N PHE A 511 -24.03 -17.64 -10.33
CA PHE A 511 -25.40 -17.27 -10.04
C PHE A 511 -25.73 -17.55 -8.58
N THR A 512 -26.40 -16.61 -7.92
CA THR A 512 -26.86 -16.75 -6.54
C THR A 512 -28.26 -16.17 -6.41
N MET A 513 -29.13 -16.91 -5.75
CA MET A 513 -30.48 -16.48 -5.39
C MET A 513 -30.70 -16.72 -3.91
N ASN A 514 -31.10 -15.67 -3.19
CA ASN A 514 -31.50 -15.74 -1.79
C ASN A 514 -32.96 -15.32 -1.68
N THR A 515 -33.75 -16.08 -0.95
CA THR A 515 -35.18 -15.76 -0.75
C THR A 515 -35.63 -16.09 0.65
N ARG A 516 -36.60 -15.34 1.14
CA ARG A 516 -37.33 -15.65 2.36
C ARG A 516 -38.58 -16.47 1.96
N VAL A 517 -38.53 -17.75 2.22
CA VAL A 517 -39.63 -18.68 1.88
C VAL A 517 -40.82 -18.52 2.84
N THR A 518 -40.53 -18.30 4.12
CA THR A 518 -41.50 -17.94 5.17
C THR A 518 -40.86 -16.94 6.13
N ASP A 519 -41.62 -16.44 7.10
CA ASP A 519 -41.10 -15.52 8.12
C ASP A 519 -39.92 -16.10 8.92
N ARG A 520 -39.80 -17.44 8.96
CA ARG A 520 -38.75 -18.16 9.71
C ARG A 520 -37.80 -18.98 8.85
N LEU A 521 -38.11 -19.15 7.55
CA LEU A 521 -37.29 -19.97 6.67
C LEU A 521 -36.72 -19.14 5.55
N GLN A 522 -35.40 -19.11 5.47
CA GLN A 522 -34.65 -18.51 4.37
C GLN A 522 -34.00 -19.64 3.55
N ALA A 523 -33.96 -19.46 2.24
CA ALA A 523 -33.32 -20.39 1.32
C ALA A 523 -32.36 -19.61 0.41
N SER A 524 -31.20 -20.19 0.16
CA SER A 524 -30.22 -19.73 -0.80
C SER A 524 -29.95 -20.85 -1.80
N VAL A 525 -29.84 -20.51 -3.07
CA VAL A 525 -29.40 -21.40 -4.14
C VAL A 525 -28.30 -20.72 -4.92
N TRP A 526 -27.27 -21.47 -5.27
CA TRP A 526 -26.19 -20.98 -6.11
C TRP A 526 -25.81 -22.02 -7.17
N SER A 527 -25.30 -21.53 -8.28
CA SER A 527 -24.72 -22.36 -9.32
C SER A 527 -23.54 -21.64 -9.97
N GLY A 528 -22.59 -22.42 -10.42
CA GLY A 528 -21.40 -21.95 -11.14
C GLY A 528 -21.13 -22.83 -12.35
N VAL A 529 -20.64 -22.22 -13.43
CA VAL A 529 -20.11 -22.92 -14.60
C VAL A 529 -18.81 -22.25 -14.99
N LYS A 530 -17.76 -23.04 -15.13
CA LYS A 530 -16.43 -22.61 -15.54
C LYS A 530 -16.03 -23.40 -16.77
N TYR A 531 -15.58 -22.71 -17.81
CA TYR A 531 -14.90 -23.29 -18.96
C TYR A 531 -13.48 -22.76 -19.01
N VAL A 532 -12.52 -23.64 -19.18
CA VAL A 532 -11.11 -23.30 -19.34
C VAL A 532 -10.57 -24.01 -20.57
N GLU A 533 -9.80 -23.28 -21.36
CA GLU A 533 -8.99 -23.83 -22.45
C GLU A 533 -7.58 -23.26 -22.30
N ALA A 534 -6.57 -24.12 -22.33
CA ALA A 534 -5.19 -23.72 -22.22
C ALA A 534 -4.33 -24.53 -23.23
N ASN A 535 -3.49 -23.81 -23.96
CA ASN A 535 -2.57 -24.35 -24.93
C ASN A 535 -1.14 -23.94 -24.52
N PHE A 536 -0.20 -24.87 -24.52
CA PHE A 536 1.18 -24.65 -24.12
C PHE A 536 2.14 -24.92 -25.30
N SER A 537 3.29 -24.29 -25.28
CA SER A 537 4.32 -24.39 -26.33
C SER A 537 4.87 -25.80 -26.57
N ASP A 538 4.79 -26.68 -25.57
CA ASP A 538 5.17 -28.09 -25.67
C ASP A 538 4.14 -28.95 -26.44
N GLY A 539 3.07 -28.34 -26.96
CA GLY A 539 2.00 -29.00 -27.68
C GLY A 539 0.95 -29.63 -26.78
N VAL A 540 1.02 -29.40 -25.48
CA VAL A 540 -0.02 -29.79 -24.54
C VAL A 540 -1.20 -28.84 -24.68
N SER A 541 -2.39 -29.37 -24.84
CA SER A 541 -3.65 -28.63 -24.84
C SER A 541 -4.62 -29.27 -23.88
N THR A 542 -5.25 -28.46 -23.06
CA THR A 542 -6.28 -28.91 -22.14
C THR A 542 -7.49 -28.01 -22.24
N ASN A 543 -8.69 -28.60 -22.21
CA ASN A 543 -9.94 -27.87 -22.10
C ASN A 543 -10.94 -28.68 -21.26
N GLY A 544 -11.91 -27.99 -20.69
CA GLY A 544 -12.96 -28.66 -19.95
C GLY A 544 -13.91 -27.72 -19.25
N TYR A 545 -15.02 -28.31 -18.85
CA TYR A 545 -16.04 -27.66 -18.04
C TYR A 545 -15.95 -28.13 -16.60
N THR A 546 -16.15 -27.20 -15.68
CA THR A 546 -16.45 -27.46 -14.28
C THR A 546 -17.76 -26.79 -13.93
N TRP A 547 -18.65 -27.49 -13.27
CA TRP A 547 -19.91 -26.91 -12.81
C TRP A 547 -20.13 -27.20 -11.33
N LEU A 548 -20.82 -26.26 -10.69
CA LEU A 548 -21.13 -26.30 -9.28
C LEU A 548 -22.61 -25.97 -9.10
N ILE A 549 -23.27 -26.69 -8.19
CA ILE A 549 -24.61 -26.37 -7.72
C ILE A 549 -24.69 -26.60 -6.21
N GLY A 550 -25.38 -25.69 -5.52
CA GLY A 550 -25.59 -25.85 -4.09
C GLY A 550 -26.76 -25.05 -3.56
N GLY A 551 -26.98 -25.19 -2.28
CA GLY A 551 -28.02 -24.45 -1.57
C GLY A 551 -27.84 -24.51 -0.08
N GLU A 552 -28.46 -23.56 0.61
CA GLU A 552 -28.51 -23.43 2.06
C GLU A 552 -29.94 -23.16 2.49
N GLY A 553 -30.41 -23.90 3.47
CA GLY A 553 -31.67 -23.63 4.20
C GLY A 553 -31.34 -23.16 5.61
N ARG A 554 -31.94 -22.05 6.04
CA ARG A 554 -31.80 -21.52 7.41
C ARG A 554 -33.15 -21.33 8.05
N TYR A 555 -33.29 -21.83 9.28
CA TYR A 555 -34.52 -21.75 10.04
C TYR A 555 -34.31 -20.98 11.35
N ASP A 556 -35.04 -19.87 11.52
CA ASP A 556 -34.98 -19.02 12.71
C ASP A 556 -35.69 -19.74 13.89
N LEU A 557 -34.89 -20.23 14.85
CA LEU A 557 -35.40 -20.82 16.09
C LEU A 557 -35.98 -19.74 17.00
N THR A 558 -35.29 -18.60 17.05
CA THR A 558 -35.68 -17.39 17.77
C THR A 558 -35.34 -16.16 16.92
N GLU A 559 -35.66 -14.95 17.37
CA GLU A 559 -35.27 -13.71 16.71
C GLU A 559 -33.73 -13.50 16.63
N LYS A 560 -32.95 -14.23 17.44
CA LYS A 560 -31.50 -14.08 17.55
C LYS A 560 -30.72 -15.32 17.19
N VAL A 561 -31.35 -16.46 17.05
CA VAL A 561 -30.65 -17.73 16.81
C VAL A 561 -31.33 -18.46 15.68
N ASP A 562 -30.56 -18.89 14.72
CA ASP A 562 -30.98 -19.73 13.62
C ASP A 562 -30.11 -21.00 13.50
N ILE A 563 -30.62 -22.00 12.81
CA ILE A 563 -29.89 -23.20 12.39
C ILE A 563 -29.89 -23.25 10.87
N GLY A 564 -28.76 -23.64 10.30
CA GLY A 564 -28.57 -23.77 8.86
C GLY A 564 -28.02 -25.13 8.47
N LEU A 565 -28.34 -25.53 7.25
CA LEU A 565 -27.72 -26.66 6.57
C LEU A 565 -27.44 -26.24 5.15
N HIS A 566 -26.21 -26.41 4.70
CA HIS A 566 -25.85 -26.22 3.31
C HIS A 566 -25.33 -27.50 2.70
N ALA A 567 -25.46 -27.58 1.38
CA ALA A 567 -24.88 -28.64 0.58
C ALA A 567 -24.45 -28.06 -0.77
N THR A 568 -23.26 -28.43 -1.24
CA THR A 568 -22.71 -28.02 -2.52
C THR A 568 -22.07 -29.22 -3.20
N TYR A 569 -22.25 -29.33 -4.51
CA TYR A 569 -21.66 -30.33 -5.35
C TYR A 569 -20.95 -29.69 -6.52
N THR A 570 -19.75 -30.15 -6.82
CA THR A 570 -18.98 -29.76 -8.00
C THR A 570 -18.58 -30.97 -8.82
N SER A 571 -18.43 -30.78 -10.14
CA SER A 571 -17.93 -31.81 -11.04
C SER A 571 -17.15 -31.18 -12.18
N GLY A 572 -15.91 -31.67 -12.40
CA GLY A 572 -15.03 -31.27 -13.48
C GLY A 572 -14.94 -32.37 -14.56
N GLU A 573 -15.21 -32.01 -15.81
CA GLU A 573 -15.13 -32.94 -16.93
C GLU A 573 -13.69 -33.31 -17.29
N ALA A 574 -12.81 -32.31 -17.33
CA ALA A 574 -11.39 -32.52 -17.66
C ALA A 574 -10.62 -33.27 -16.56
N SER A 575 -10.87 -32.93 -15.30
CA SER A 575 -10.25 -33.59 -14.13
C SER A 575 -10.89 -34.93 -13.79
N LYS A 576 -12.09 -35.23 -14.34
CA LYS A 576 -12.92 -36.36 -13.97
C LYS A 576 -13.17 -36.48 -12.46
N THR A 577 -13.17 -35.35 -11.78
CA THR A 577 -13.42 -35.25 -10.34
C THR A 577 -14.86 -34.88 -10.08
N ALA A 578 -15.40 -35.37 -8.97
CA ALA A 578 -16.67 -34.95 -8.44
C ALA A 578 -16.52 -34.86 -6.92
N GLU A 579 -16.85 -33.71 -6.38
CA GLU A 579 -16.68 -33.41 -4.97
C GLU A 579 -17.94 -32.81 -4.41
N TRP A 580 -18.16 -32.98 -3.13
CA TRP A 580 -19.31 -32.42 -2.44
C TRP A 580 -18.92 -31.86 -1.08
N ALA A 581 -19.68 -30.89 -0.62
CA ALA A 581 -19.56 -30.33 0.71
C ALA A 581 -20.92 -30.32 1.37
N VAL A 582 -20.97 -30.67 2.63
CA VAL A 582 -22.19 -30.55 3.43
C VAL A 582 -21.82 -30.13 4.85
N GLY A 583 -22.54 -29.14 5.39
CA GLY A 583 -22.26 -28.64 6.72
C GLY A 583 -23.47 -28.06 7.44
N PRO A 584 -23.72 -28.51 8.68
CA PRO A 584 -24.63 -27.81 9.57
C PRO A 584 -23.98 -26.53 10.10
N SER A 585 -24.80 -25.53 10.41
CA SER A 585 -24.37 -24.29 11.05
C SER A 585 -25.37 -23.79 12.06
N ILE A 586 -24.90 -23.05 13.04
CA ILE A 586 -25.70 -22.27 13.96
C ILE A 586 -25.39 -20.80 13.77
N GLY A 587 -26.41 -19.98 13.61
CA GLY A 587 -26.28 -18.55 13.44
C GLY A 587 -26.75 -17.81 14.66
N PHE A 588 -26.10 -16.69 14.91
CA PHE A 588 -26.45 -15.74 15.95
C PHE A 588 -26.58 -14.34 15.35
N ASN A 589 -27.67 -13.66 15.64
CA ASN A 589 -27.94 -12.29 15.24
C ASN A 589 -27.73 -11.36 16.46
N PRO A 590 -26.52 -10.81 16.67
CA PRO A 590 -26.24 -9.93 17.80
C PRO A 590 -26.94 -8.58 17.66
N ARG A 591 -27.25 -8.16 16.44
CA ARG A 591 -27.87 -6.89 16.10
C ARG A 591 -28.67 -7.00 14.81
N GLN A 592 -29.66 -6.16 14.63
CA GLN A 592 -30.40 -6.06 13.38
C GLN A 592 -29.45 -5.92 12.19
N ASN A 593 -29.63 -6.74 11.16
CA ASN A 593 -28.81 -6.79 9.95
C ASN A 593 -27.37 -7.31 10.11
N VAL A 594 -27.00 -7.95 11.24
CA VAL A 594 -25.70 -8.58 11.45
C VAL A 594 -25.88 -10.02 11.89
N TRP A 595 -25.29 -10.96 11.17
CA TRP A 595 -25.34 -12.41 11.45
C TRP A 595 -23.93 -12.97 11.53
N ILE A 596 -23.71 -13.77 12.54
CA ILE A 596 -22.49 -14.56 12.71
C ILE A 596 -22.93 -16.02 12.74
N SER A 597 -22.39 -16.83 11.84
CA SER A 597 -22.71 -18.26 11.78
C SER A 597 -21.46 -19.07 12.01
N LEU A 598 -21.54 -20.05 12.88
CA LEU A 598 -20.53 -21.07 13.12
C LEU A 598 -21.01 -22.37 12.50
N GLY A 599 -20.19 -23.04 11.74
CA GLY A 599 -20.53 -24.29 11.11
C GLY A 599 -19.34 -25.23 11.03
N TRP A 600 -19.63 -26.44 10.56
CA TRP A 600 -18.65 -27.49 10.33
C TRP A 600 -18.96 -28.21 9.04
N ASN A 601 -18.04 -28.21 8.08
CA ASN A 601 -18.12 -29.03 6.89
C ASN A 601 -17.65 -30.43 7.22
N VAL A 602 -18.55 -31.42 7.05
CA VAL A 602 -18.25 -32.84 7.30
C VAL A 602 -17.33 -33.38 6.22
N GLU A 603 -17.48 -32.87 5.01
CA GLU A 603 -16.67 -33.10 3.84
C GLU A 603 -16.68 -31.79 3.03
N GLY A 604 -15.62 -31.47 2.29
CA GLY A 604 -15.54 -30.21 1.58
C GLY A 604 -14.51 -30.22 0.47
N PHE A 605 -14.51 -29.15 -0.30
CA PHE A 605 -13.59 -28.90 -1.41
C PHE A 605 -13.31 -27.40 -1.53
N GLU A 606 -12.33 -27.05 -2.33
CA GLU A 606 -11.96 -25.66 -2.63
C GLU A 606 -11.93 -25.42 -4.14
N ASP A 607 -12.52 -24.32 -4.60
CA ASP A 607 -12.38 -23.80 -5.97
C ASP A 607 -12.48 -22.27 -5.94
N LYS A 608 -11.39 -21.60 -6.25
CA LYS A 608 -11.25 -20.13 -6.17
C LYS A 608 -12.10 -19.36 -7.19
N ASP A 609 -12.50 -19.99 -8.29
CA ASP A 609 -13.33 -19.36 -9.31
C ASP A 609 -14.82 -19.33 -8.94
N PHE A 610 -15.25 -20.20 -8.01
CA PHE A 610 -16.62 -20.26 -7.56
C PHE A 610 -16.79 -19.62 -6.18
N GLN A 611 -17.46 -18.47 -6.12
CA GLN A 611 -17.74 -17.80 -4.83
C GLN A 611 -18.46 -18.69 -3.81
N ALA A 612 -19.24 -19.64 -4.26
CA ALA A 612 -19.94 -20.57 -3.39
C ALA A 612 -19.03 -21.66 -2.78
N ALA A 613 -17.82 -21.83 -3.31
CA ALA A 613 -16.83 -22.79 -2.80
C ALA A 613 -15.96 -22.21 -1.67
N GLU A 614 -15.98 -20.90 -1.43
CA GLU A 614 -15.19 -20.24 -0.36
C GLU A 614 -15.42 -20.84 1.04
N TYR A 615 -16.61 -21.41 1.29
CA TYR A 615 -16.96 -22.04 2.57
C TYR A 615 -17.16 -23.56 2.46
N ALA A 616 -16.67 -24.17 1.38
CA ALA A 616 -16.87 -25.58 1.12
C ALA A 616 -15.72 -26.46 1.62
N ARG A 617 -14.59 -25.90 2.06
CA ARG A 617 -13.43 -26.64 2.60
C ARG A 617 -13.79 -27.43 3.86
N ASP A 618 -13.13 -28.55 4.08
CA ASP A 618 -13.28 -29.40 5.28
C ASP A 618 -13.01 -28.64 6.58
N GLY A 619 -13.82 -28.91 7.61
CA GLY A 619 -13.58 -28.44 8.96
C GLY A 619 -14.50 -27.31 9.43
N PRO A 620 -14.12 -26.60 10.51
CA PRO A 620 -14.93 -25.52 11.06
C PRO A 620 -14.87 -24.29 10.16
N PHE A 621 -15.98 -23.56 10.05
CA PHE A 621 -16.01 -22.27 9.40
C PHE A 621 -16.80 -21.25 10.20
N ILE A 622 -16.43 -19.99 10.04
CA ILE A 622 -17.16 -18.83 10.55
C ILE A 622 -17.63 -18.01 9.36
N LYS A 623 -18.94 -17.74 9.30
CA LYS A 623 -19.54 -16.91 8.26
C LYS A 623 -20.10 -15.64 8.89
N PHE A 624 -19.60 -14.51 8.44
CA PHE A 624 -20.10 -13.21 8.82
C PHE A 624 -20.95 -12.63 7.69
N ARG A 625 -22.15 -12.16 8.01
CA ARG A 625 -23.03 -11.50 7.06
C ARG A 625 -23.53 -10.19 7.67
N ALA A 626 -23.34 -9.10 6.97
CA ALA A 626 -23.91 -7.82 7.33
C ALA A 626 -24.72 -7.25 6.16
N LYS A 627 -25.90 -6.74 6.47
CA LYS A 627 -26.73 -6.01 5.50
C LYS A 627 -26.59 -4.52 5.84
N PHE A 628 -25.93 -3.79 4.95
CA PHE A 628 -25.79 -2.35 5.10
C PHE A 628 -26.94 -1.65 4.40
N ASP A 629 -27.77 -0.96 5.16
CA ASP A 629 -28.75 0.00 4.68
C ASP A 629 -28.56 1.34 5.38
N GLN A 630 -29.25 2.38 4.91
CA GLN A 630 -29.11 3.73 5.45
C GLN A 630 -29.46 3.80 6.95
N GLU A 631 -30.36 2.95 7.43
CA GLU A 631 -30.76 2.90 8.84
C GLU A 631 -29.68 2.20 9.69
N THR A 632 -29.09 1.13 9.18
CA THR A 632 -27.98 0.41 9.83
C THR A 632 -26.77 1.31 10.01
N VAL A 633 -26.37 2.07 8.96
CA VAL A 633 -25.25 3.02 9.03
C VAL A 633 -25.57 4.16 10.02
N ARG A 634 -26.78 4.72 9.96
CA ARG A 634 -27.21 5.78 10.87
C ARG A 634 -27.28 5.28 12.32
N GLY A 635 -27.74 4.05 12.53
CA GLY A 635 -27.73 3.39 13.82
C GLY A 635 -26.34 3.16 14.39
N MET A 636 -25.39 2.68 13.57
CA MET A 636 -23.98 2.51 13.96
C MET A 636 -23.31 3.84 14.33
N LEU A 637 -23.51 4.88 13.52
CA LEU A 637 -22.98 6.22 13.79
C LEU A 637 -23.54 6.81 15.09
N LYS A 638 -24.82 6.59 15.38
CA LYS A 638 -25.46 7.03 16.62
C LYS A 638 -24.90 6.33 17.86
N ASP A 639 -24.64 5.02 17.76
CA ASP A 639 -24.08 4.24 18.86
C ASP A 639 -22.60 4.52 19.10
N LEU A 640 -21.86 4.94 18.06
CA LEU A 640 -20.49 5.43 18.16
C LEU A 640 -20.38 6.87 18.65
N GLY A 641 -21.52 7.53 18.96
CA GLY A 641 -21.53 8.93 19.38
C GLY A 641 -21.23 9.94 18.26
N LEU A 642 -21.25 9.48 17.00
CA LEU A 642 -20.99 10.28 15.80
C LEU A 642 -22.31 10.72 15.11
N GLY A 643 -23.40 10.88 15.88
CA GLY A 643 -24.71 11.28 15.34
C GLY A 643 -24.62 12.62 14.61
N ILE A 644 -24.79 12.58 13.30
CA ILE A 644 -25.14 13.74 12.48
C ILE A 644 -26.66 13.93 12.64
N GLU A 645 -27.10 15.05 13.24
CA GLU A 645 -28.49 15.47 13.28
C GLU A 645 -29.07 15.69 11.88
#